data_4a61902f3a27f8bd2069da11cc7a9bc7
#
_entry.id   4a61902f3a27f8bd2069da11cc7a9bc7
#
_cell.length_a   1.000
_cell.length_b   1.000
_cell.length_c   1.000
_cell.angle_alpha   90.00
_cell.angle_beta   90.00
_cell.angle_gamma   90.00
#
_symmetry.space_group_name_H-M   'P 1'
#
loop_
_entity.id
_entity.type
_entity.pdbx_description
1 polymer ?
#
loop_
_entity_poly.entity_id
_entity_poly.type
_entity_poly.pdbx_seq_one_letter_code
_entity_poly.pdbx_strand_id
1 'polypeptide(L)'
;MGIHRPSGKLIIGGQAFDTDARIVNFREGPKWDATSPYCIPTQTEPGAISRCTVGKDGHHPYGPPVIPYTRRYSTRPALRQAKWKMGENAPYDAVKGAIKQFVIHHDGCASADMCFNVLQNERGLSCHFLIDNDGTIYQTIDLALMAYHAGAWNGASIGVELCNRGDAKKEPTYYASGKKGPDRRKIPCKINGHTFLAFDYTDEQYEALKKLSRALLRLLPNLPAEYPQSSPGVQTWDTMPTHASFGFSGFIGHYHLIPEKWDPGYFDFKKFCSGIRGELCFPVFPKGEPGKGQDRPVVPQETGELKADAALLYKMNEARADGGFFPVGPWGDSRLWHGGVHLAGKANDWVFSPFPGRLVAARMGAESPVGSVNFILIRHLMSLGTRKVEFYSLYMHLADEMKEGQPVDWIGKSDLWKQRAKPGQVVLLDEPIEAGAKIGRIGKAGPAELSRAQIHVEIFAASDQFADYPGSPWDVIDGSSSGRFCDAEKVNGLIDTNKDGMLKRPELSAFYSGEGAQGLHYKVTFNVSEWTAEPNWGEALRQPKDFKDLKKEDVEAMLAEQITPGLWWTDQVATHARLPPDGVVYHYHPVTFVSWFNQQLVESAALAKQNNVGVAKAEDAREVPKGITDDRGGEGMLSVSDTEEDPCNAKLTLKELVEGFDAPECTVSK
;
A
#
# COMPACT_ATOMS: atom_id res chain seq x y z
N MET A 1 -4.13 14.11 -32.48
CA MET A 1 -3.02 13.28 -31.93
C MET A 1 -3.63 12.38 -30.88
N GLY A 2 -3.53 11.05 -31.04
CA GLY A 2 -4.17 10.12 -30.14
C GLY A 2 -3.52 10.16 -28.78
N ILE A 3 -4.28 10.41 -27.74
CA ILE A 3 -3.87 10.20 -26.35
C ILE A 3 -3.62 8.69 -26.24
N HIS A 4 -2.34 8.28 -26.14
CA HIS A 4 -2.00 6.88 -25.89
C HIS A 4 -2.58 6.53 -24.51
N ARG A 5 -3.61 5.70 -24.49
CA ARG A 5 -4.13 5.14 -23.23
C ARG A 5 -3.09 4.17 -22.70
N PRO A 6 -2.70 4.26 -21.41
CA PRO A 6 -1.80 3.28 -20.80
C PRO A 6 -2.36 1.87 -20.97
N SER A 7 -1.57 0.95 -21.53
CA SER A 7 -1.98 -0.46 -21.67
C SER A 7 -1.89 -1.24 -20.37
N GLY A 8 -1.12 -0.73 -19.39
CA GLY A 8 -0.81 -1.45 -18.16
C GLY A 8 0.15 -2.61 -18.36
N LYS A 9 0.87 -2.68 -19.50
CA LYS A 9 1.77 -3.79 -19.81
C LYS A 9 3.23 -3.45 -19.51
N LEU A 10 3.87 -4.30 -18.70
CA LEU A 10 5.29 -4.25 -18.38
C LEU A 10 6.06 -5.20 -19.30
N ILE A 11 7.15 -4.74 -19.91
CA ILE A 11 7.96 -5.52 -20.83
C ILE A 11 9.25 -6.00 -20.14
N ILE A 12 9.45 -7.32 -20.09
CA ILE A 12 10.63 -7.97 -19.51
C ILE A 12 11.11 -9.08 -20.43
N GLY A 13 12.33 -8.96 -20.97
CA GLY A 13 12.90 -9.96 -21.85
C GLY A 13 12.10 -10.19 -23.12
N GLY A 14 11.48 -9.16 -23.66
CA GLY A 14 10.60 -9.24 -24.81
C GLY A 14 9.16 -9.68 -24.52
N GLN A 15 8.87 -10.19 -23.32
CA GLN A 15 7.54 -10.64 -22.91
C GLN A 15 6.75 -9.50 -22.27
N ALA A 16 5.44 -9.48 -22.48
CA ALA A 16 4.52 -8.49 -21.92
C ALA A 16 3.75 -9.11 -20.74
N PHE A 17 3.75 -8.42 -19.62
CA PHE A 17 3.05 -8.82 -18.39
C PHE A 17 1.99 -7.77 -18.03
N ASP A 18 0.76 -8.23 -17.79
CA ASP A 18 -0.32 -7.35 -17.36
C ASP A 18 -0.12 -6.89 -15.91
N THR A 19 -0.36 -5.60 -15.67
CA THR A 19 -0.28 -4.98 -14.36
C THR A 19 -1.48 -4.07 -14.13
N ASP A 20 -1.74 -3.69 -12.88
CA ASP A 20 -2.72 -2.68 -12.48
C ASP A 20 -2.16 -1.25 -12.51
N ALA A 21 -0.89 -1.09 -12.91
CA ALA A 21 -0.24 0.19 -13.03
C ALA A 21 -0.52 0.86 -14.39
N ARG A 22 -0.58 2.20 -14.43
CA ARG A 22 -0.80 2.98 -15.65
C ARG A 22 0.50 3.07 -16.46
N ILE A 23 0.90 1.98 -17.11
CA ILE A 23 2.13 1.91 -17.90
C ILE A 23 1.86 2.19 -19.38
N VAL A 24 2.66 3.10 -19.94
CA VAL A 24 2.87 3.30 -21.38
C VAL A 24 4.27 2.77 -21.68
N ASN A 25 4.38 1.68 -22.40
CA ASN A 25 5.69 1.10 -22.69
C ASN A 25 6.24 1.54 -24.06
N PHE A 26 7.54 1.40 -24.26
CA PHE A 26 8.27 1.83 -25.46
C PHE A 26 7.78 1.19 -26.76
N ARG A 27 7.03 0.08 -26.71
CA ARG A 27 6.45 -0.56 -27.89
C ARG A 27 5.15 0.11 -28.37
N GLU A 28 4.49 0.83 -27.48
CA GLU A 28 3.20 1.50 -27.76
C GLU A 28 3.39 2.88 -28.34
N GLY A 29 4.58 3.45 -28.20
CA GLY A 29 4.91 4.72 -28.80
C GLY A 29 6.41 4.89 -28.97
N PRO A 30 6.91 5.07 -30.18
CA PRO A 30 8.34 5.25 -30.44
C PRO A 30 8.93 6.46 -29.72
N LYS A 31 8.07 7.36 -29.26
CA LYS A 31 8.43 8.53 -28.47
C LYS A 31 9.19 8.17 -27.16
N TRP A 32 8.92 7.02 -26.57
CA TRP A 32 9.47 6.61 -25.28
C TRP A 32 10.56 5.54 -25.41
N ASP A 33 11.00 5.24 -26.63
CA ASP A 33 11.99 4.19 -26.89
C ASP A 33 13.42 4.69 -26.72
N ALA A 34 14.03 4.42 -25.57
CA ALA A 34 15.41 4.76 -25.27
C ALA A 34 16.43 3.97 -26.14
N THR A 35 16.01 2.92 -26.86
CA THR A 35 16.85 2.20 -27.81
C THR A 35 16.88 2.82 -29.19
N SER A 36 16.03 3.82 -29.44
CA SER A 36 15.98 4.52 -30.73
C SER A 36 17.33 5.15 -31.07
N PRO A 37 17.88 4.90 -32.26
CA PRO A 37 19.10 5.56 -32.72
C PRO A 37 18.90 7.03 -33.08
N TYR A 38 17.65 7.49 -33.07
CA TYR A 38 17.29 8.84 -33.49
C TYR A 38 16.97 9.75 -32.31
N CYS A 39 17.12 11.05 -32.53
CA CYS A 39 16.62 12.06 -31.63
C CYS A 39 15.08 12.03 -31.61
N ILE A 40 14.50 11.93 -30.44
CA ILE A 40 13.04 11.86 -30.27
C ILE A 40 12.59 13.18 -29.63
N PRO A 41 11.95 14.10 -30.37
CA PRO A 41 11.44 15.33 -29.79
C PRO A 41 10.28 15.05 -28.87
N THR A 42 10.32 15.67 -27.72
CA THR A 42 9.22 15.72 -26.78
C THR A 42 8.25 16.84 -27.19
N GLN A 43 6.96 16.66 -26.99
CA GLN A 43 5.93 17.57 -27.55
C GLN A 43 5.79 18.90 -26.80
N THR A 44 6.43 19.06 -25.66
CA THR A 44 6.10 20.12 -24.69
C THR A 44 6.97 21.35 -24.74
N GLU A 45 8.11 21.32 -25.46
CA GLU A 45 9.04 22.44 -25.47
C GLU A 45 9.32 22.94 -26.89
N PRO A 46 8.91 24.19 -27.25
CA PRO A 46 9.20 24.79 -28.57
C PRO A 46 10.69 24.98 -28.89
N GLY A 47 11.61 24.62 -28.00
CA GLY A 47 13.04 24.66 -28.21
C GLY A 47 13.75 23.32 -28.25
N ALA A 48 13.10 22.25 -27.83
CA ALA A 48 13.71 20.90 -27.75
C ALA A 48 14.06 20.35 -29.14
N ILE A 49 13.40 20.80 -30.19
CA ILE A 49 13.63 20.41 -31.59
C ILE A 49 14.93 20.96 -32.14
N SER A 50 15.47 22.04 -31.56
CA SER A 50 16.66 22.71 -32.10
C SER A 50 17.95 21.90 -32.03
N ARG A 51 18.00 20.86 -31.21
CA ARG A 51 19.14 19.93 -31.05
C ARG A 51 19.00 18.65 -31.86
N CYS A 52 17.85 18.39 -32.44
CA CYS A 52 17.56 17.25 -33.30
C CYS A 52 17.59 17.69 -34.78
N THR A 53 18.57 17.24 -35.55
CA THR A 53 18.56 17.45 -37.00
C THR A 53 17.57 16.55 -37.67
N VAL A 54 16.77 17.09 -38.60
CA VAL A 54 15.83 16.31 -39.41
C VAL A 54 16.61 15.39 -40.33
N GLY A 55 16.34 14.05 -40.25
CA GLY A 55 16.95 13.05 -41.14
C GLY A 55 16.56 13.29 -42.59
N LYS A 56 17.53 13.08 -43.49
CA LYS A 56 17.33 13.21 -44.95
C LYS A 56 16.70 11.97 -45.58
N ASP A 57 16.62 10.88 -44.84
CA ASP A 57 16.22 9.56 -45.32
C ASP A 57 14.71 9.31 -45.38
N GLY A 58 13.90 10.23 -44.85
CA GLY A 58 12.45 10.17 -44.88
C GLY A 58 11.81 9.08 -44.03
N HIS A 59 12.58 8.23 -43.41
CA HIS A 59 12.09 7.14 -42.55
C HIS A 59 11.89 7.53 -41.09
N HIS A 60 12.59 8.58 -40.66
CA HIS A 60 12.42 9.18 -39.35
C HIS A 60 12.32 10.69 -39.50
N PRO A 61 11.29 11.35 -38.98
CA PRO A 61 11.15 12.79 -39.08
C PRO A 61 12.22 13.57 -38.32
N TYR A 62 13.06 12.88 -37.57
CA TYR A 62 14.05 13.46 -36.69
C TYR A 62 15.42 12.84 -36.97
N GLY A 63 16.44 13.65 -37.08
CA GLY A 63 17.82 13.21 -37.38
C GLY A 63 18.46 12.41 -36.26
N PRO A 64 19.71 11.98 -36.47
CA PRO A 64 20.47 11.25 -35.46
C PRO A 64 20.63 12.10 -34.17
N PRO A 65 20.65 11.46 -32.98
CA PRO A 65 20.86 12.17 -31.73
C PRO A 65 22.23 12.85 -31.68
N VAL A 66 22.32 13.92 -30.91
CA VAL A 66 23.58 14.61 -30.64
C VAL A 66 24.60 13.68 -29.98
N ILE A 67 24.09 12.80 -29.09
CA ILE A 67 24.89 11.75 -28.43
C ILE A 67 24.53 10.40 -29.03
N PRO A 68 25.50 9.58 -29.47
CA PRO A 68 25.25 8.26 -30.03
C PRO A 68 24.43 7.39 -29.10
N TYR A 69 23.37 6.76 -29.62
CA TYR A 69 22.47 5.91 -28.84
C TYR A 69 23.18 4.75 -28.15
N THR A 70 24.24 4.21 -28.73
CA THR A 70 25.07 3.13 -28.18
C THR A 70 25.71 3.46 -26.83
N ARG A 71 25.73 4.73 -26.45
CA ARG A 71 26.24 5.16 -25.13
C ARG A 71 25.17 5.24 -24.06
N ARG A 72 23.90 4.99 -24.36
CA ARG A 72 22.78 5.15 -23.42
C ARG A 72 22.39 3.88 -22.69
N TYR A 73 22.75 2.73 -23.23
CA TYR A 73 22.43 1.41 -22.65
C TYR A 73 23.36 0.34 -23.21
N SER A 74 23.35 -0.83 -22.58
CA SER A 74 24.00 -2.03 -23.11
C SER A 74 23.28 -3.31 -22.69
N THR A 75 23.75 -4.46 -23.18
CA THR A 75 23.27 -5.76 -22.72
C THR A 75 23.76 -6.02 -21.30
N ARG A 76 22.89 -6.53 -20.42
CA ARG A 76 23.28 -6.92 -19.06
C ARG A 76 24.37 -7.97 -19.06
N PRO A 77 25.36 -7.93 -18.14
CA PRO A 77 26.44 -8.93 -18.07
C PRO A 77 25.94 -10.37 -18.04
N ALA A 78 24.91 -10.67 -17.27
CA ALA A 78 24.32 -12.01 -17.19
C ALA A 78 23.75 -12.50 -18.54
N LEU A 79 23.17 -11.62 -19.35
CA LEU A 79 22.67 -11.98 -20.68
C LEU A 79 23.79 -12.11 -21.70
N ARG A 80 24.88 -11.35 -21.58
CA ARG A 80 26.08 -11.53 -22.39
C ARG A 80 26.69 -12.92 -22.16
N GLN A 81 26.75 -13.37 -20.92
CA GLN A 81 27.20 -14.73 -20.58
C GLN A 81 26.29 -15.80 -21.19
N ALA A 82 24.99 -15.56 -21.25
CA ALA A 82 24.00 -16.43 -21.91
C ALA A 82 24.01 -16.31 -23.45
N LYS A 83 24.93 -15.53 -24.04
CA LYS A 83 25.08 -15.29 -25.50
C LYS A 83 23.81 -14.70 -26.14
N TRP A 84 22.99 -14.02 -25.37
CA TRP A 84 21.79 -13.34 -25.89
C TRP A 84 22.18 -12.15 -26.76
N LYS A 85 21.48 -11.98 -27.88
CA LYS A 85 21.64 -10.84 -28.79
C LYS A 85 20.46 -9.92 -28.68
N MET A 86 20.73 -8.61 -28.68
CA MET A 86 19.69 -7.59 -28.71
C MET A 86 18.83 -7.75 -29.97
N GLY A 87 17.51 -7.66 -29.82
CA GLY A 87 16.54 -7.89 -30.89
C GLY A 87 15.87 -9.27 -30.83
N GLU A 88 16.42 -10.21 -30.06
CA GLU A 88 15.78 -11.47 -29.73
C GLU A 88 14.98 -11.38 -28.44
N ASN A 89 14.07 -12.32 -28.18
CA ASN A 89 13.46 -12.43 -26.84
C ASN A 89 14.49 -12.99 -25.87
N ALA A 90 14.80 -12.22 -24.83
CA ALA A 90 15.72 -12.70 -23.80
C ALA A 90 15.06 -13.82 -22.97
N PRO A 91 15.83 -14.82 -22.54
CA PRO A 91 15.34 -15.79 -21.58
C PRO A 91 14.89 -15.08 -20.31
N TYR A 92 13.61 -15.17 -19.99
CA TYR A 92 13.04 -14.49 -18.82
C TYR A 92 13.74 -14.90 -17.52
N ASP A 93 14.10 -16.18 -17.39
CA ASP A 93 14.84 -16.69 -16.24
C ASP A 93 16.19 -16.01 -16.03
N ALA A 94 16.91 -15.71 -17.11
CA ALA A 94 18.17 -14.98 -17.02
C ALA A 94 17.96 -13.51 -16.59
N VAL A 95 16.90 -12.86 -17.08
CA VAL A 95 16.56 -11.47 -16.69
C VAL A 95 16.16 -11.38 -15.23
N LYS A 96 15.25 -12.26 -14.79
CA LYS A 96 14.78 -12.25 -13.39
C LYS A 96 15.90 -12.61 -12.40
N GLY A 97 16.86 -13.43 -12.82
CA GLY A 97 18.03 -13.78 -12.01
C GLY A 97 19.05 -12.65 -11.87
N ALA A 98 19.14 -11.77 -12.87
CA ALA A 98 20.12 -10.68 -12.92
C ALA A 98 19.73 -9.44 -12.11
N ILE A 99 18.43 -9.18 -11.93
CA ILE A 99 17.93 -7.94 -11.32
C ILE A 99 17.67 -8.17 -9.83
N LYS A 100 18.37 -7.40 -9.00
CA LYS A 100 18.24 -7.47 -7.54
C LYS A 100 18.06 -6.11 -6.86
N GLN A 101 18.24 -5.00 -7.59
CA GLN A 101 18.10 -3.66 -7.05
C GLN A 101 17.13 -2.82 -7.86
N PHE A 102 16.35 -1.97 -7.19
CA PHE A 102 15.55 -0.92 -7.80
C PHE A 102 16.00 0.44 -7.26
N VAL A 103 16.68 1.21 -8.11
CA VAL A 103 17.22 2.52 -7.74
C VAL A 103 16.18 3.58 -8.01
N ILE A 104 15.85 4.35 -6.98
CA ILE A 104 14.88 5.45 -7.05
C ILE A 104 15.65 6.76 -7.15
N HIS A 105 15.31 7.55 -8.17
CA HIS A 105 15.85 8.88 -8.44
C HIS A 105 14.77 9.94 -8.41
N HIS A 106 15.15 11.20 -8.36
CA HIS A 106 14.34 12.32 -8.82
C HIS A 106 15.07 13.02 -9.98
N ASP A 107 14.31 13.43 -10.98
CA ASP A 107 14.85 13.85 -12.26
C ASP A 107 15.20 15.35 -12.38
N GLY A 108 14.80 16.16 -11.41
CA GLY A 108 14.95 17.62 -11.47
C GLY A 108 14.08 18.32 -12.52
N CYS A 109 13.19 17.62 -13.20
CA CYS A 109 12.40 18.09 -14.33
C CYS A 109 10.95 18.44 -13.96
N ALA A 110 10.24 19.12 -14.87
CA ALA A 110 8.83 19.45 -14.70
C ALA A 110 7.91 18.33 -15.17
N SER A 111 8.37 17.43 -16.04
CA SER A 111 7.58 16.35 -16.64
C SER A 111 8.47 15.20 -17.11
N ALA A 112 7.87 14.02 -17.29
CA ALA A 112 8.56 12.87 -17.85
C ALA A 112 9.08 13.13 -19.28
N ASP A 113 8.38 13.94 -20.07
CA ASP A 113 8.83 14.37 -21.39
C ASP A 113 10.17 15.12 -21.32
N MET A 114 10.28 16.07 -20.38
CA MET A 114 11.51 16.83 -20.18
C MET A 114 12.63 15.91 -19.70
N CYS A 115 12.36 15.04 -18.73
CA CYS A 115 13.32 14.05 -18.25
C CYS A 115 13.83 13.16 -19.38
N PHE A 116 12.93 12.59 -20.17
CA PHE A 116 13.31 11.74 -21.31
C PHE A 116 14.16 12.50 -22.31
N ASN A 117 13.83 13.76 -22.65
CA ASN A 117 14.64 14.59 -23.54
C ASN A 117 16.06 14.79 -22.99
N VAL A 118 16.18 15.15 -21.72
CA VAL A 118 17.50 15.34 -21.09
C VAL A 118 18.32 14.05 -21.12
N LEU A 119 17.75 12.92 -20.73
CA LEU A 119 18.43 11.63 -20.73
C LEU A 119 18.81 11.18 -22.15
N GLN A 120 17.78 11.16 -23.05
CA GLN A 120 17.91 10.60 -24.39
C GLN A 120 18.75 11.45 -25.33
N ASN A 121 18.47 12.75 -25.40
CA ASN A 121 18.98 13.61 -26.45
C ASN A 121 20.17 14.48 -26.01
N GLU A 122 20.28 14.78 -24.71
CA GLU A 122 21.29 15.71 -24.23
C GLU A 122 22.46 15.06 -23.51
N ARG A 123 22.18 14.01 -22.69
CA ARG A 123 23.19 13.43 -21.79
C ARG A 123 23.71 12.04 -22.20
N GLY A 124 23.02 11.35 -23.07
CA GLY A 124 23.38 9.98 -23.44
C GLY A 124 23.19 8.98 -22.29
N LEU A 125 22.15 9.17 -21.50
CA LEU A 125 21.75 8.34 -20.38
C LEU A 125 20.39 7.68 -20.65
N SER A 126 20.00 6.74 -19.80
CA SER A 126 18.68 6.13 -19.84
C SER A 126 18.25 5.69 -18.44
N CYS A 127 16.95 5.58 -18.23
CA CYS A 127 16.36 4.97 -17.05
C CYS A 127 15.24 4.04 -17.51
N HIS A 128 14.96 2.97 -16.78
CA HIS A 128 13.94 2.00 -17.20
C HIS A 128 12.54 2.56 -17.12
N PHE A 129 12.27 3.38 -16.11
CA PHE A 129 10.96 3.96 -15.85
C PHE A 129 11.07 5.45 -15.56
N LEU A 130 10.08 6.21 -16.05
CA LEU A 130 9.84 7.59 -15.65
C LEU A 130 8.42 7.66 -15.10
N ILE A 131 8.20 8.34 -13.98
CA ILE A 131 6.86 8.53 -13.39
C ILE A 131 6.54 10.02 -13.37
N ASP A 132 5.53 10.40 -14.17
CA ASP A 132 5.08 11.78 -14.26
C ASP A 132 4.27 12.20 -13.04
N ASN A 133 3.99 13.51 -12.93
CA ASN A 133 3.26 14.12 -11.82
C ASN A 133 1.87 13.51 -11.58
N ASP A 134 1.21 12.99 -12.64
CA ASP A 134 -0.11 12.37 -12.60
C ASP A 134 -0.06 10.85 -12.33
N GLY A 135 1.12 10.31 -12.02
CA GLY A 135 1.33 8.89 -11.79
C GLY A 135 1.38 8.04 -13.07
N THR A 136 1.40 8.62 -14.26
CA THR A 136 1.63 7.86 -15.50
C THR A 136 3.08 7.36 -15.52
N ILE A 137 3.26 6.07 -15.76
CA ILE A 137 4.55 5.39 -15.82
C ILE A 137 4.93 5.22 -17.29
N TYR A 138 6.10 5.68 -17.67
CA TYR A 138 6.68 5.44 -18.99
C TYR A 138 7.81 4.44 -18.86
N GLN A 139 7.65 3.24 -19.42
CA GLN A 139 8.74 2.30 -19.56
C GLN A 139 9.49 2.61 -20.85
N THR A 140 10.77 3.00 -20.74
CA THR A 140 11.56 3.49 -21.86
C THR A 140 12.43 2.43 -22.50
N ILE A 141 12.69 1.32 -21.80
CA ILE A 141 13.59 0.25 -22.25
C ILE A 141 13.20 -1.09 -21.62
N ASP A 142 13.47 -2.19 -22.31
CA ASP A 142 13.26 -3.53 -21.78
C ASP A 142 14.19 -3.79 -20.58
N LEU A 143 13.68 -4.46 -19.54
CA LEU A 143 14.49 -4.78 -18.36
C LEU A 143 15.64 -5.76 -18.63
N ALA A 144 15.64 -6.43 -19.79
CA ALA A 144 16.78 -7.23 -20.27
C ALA A 144 18.01 -6.38 -20.58
N LEU A 145 17.81 -5.10 -20.86
CA LEU A 145 18.89 -4.16 -21.12
C LEU A 145 19.34 -3.47 -19.84
N MET A 146 20.59 -3.08 -19.80
CA MET A 146 21.20 -2.31 -18.73
C MET A 146 21.08 -0.84 -19.08
N ALA A 147 20.17 -0.11 -18.42
CA ALA A 147 20.07 1.34 -18.53
C ALA A 147 21.22 2.01 -17.76
N TYR A 148 21.60 3.20 -18.19
CA TYR A 148 22.71 3.98 -17.61
C TYR A 148 22.15 5.07 -16.69
N HIS A 149 21.99 4.76 -15.39
CA HIS A 149 21.42 5.64 -14.38
C HIS A 149 22.14 5.62 -13.02
N ALA A 150 22.93 4.57 -12.73
CA ALA A 150 23.55 4.35 -11.42
C ALA A 150 25.00 3.86 -11.51
N GLY A 151 25.71 4.18 -12.59
CA GLY A 151 27.12 3.85 -12.75
C GLY A 151 27.41 2.32 -12.64
N ALA A 152 28.31 1.96 -11.74
CA ALA A 152 28.73 0.57 -11.55
C ALA A 152 27.60 -0.40 -11.13
N TRP A 153 26.50 0.10 -10.60
CA TRP A 153 25.34 -0.71 -10.17
C TRP A 153 24.34 -1.01 -11.29
N ASN A 154 24.48 -0.40 -12.49
CA ASN A 154 23.57 -0.60 -13.62
C ASN A 154 23.35 -2.06 -13.98
N GLY A 155 24.38 -2.91 -13.88
CA GLY A 155 24.33 -4.32 -14.29
C GLY A 155 23.30 -5.15 -13.52
N ALA A 156 23.10 -4.87 -12.22
CA ALA A 156 22.20 -5.60 -11.34
C ALA A 156 20.96 -4.80 -10.92
N SER A 157 20.81 -3.57 -11.41
CA SER A 157 19.71 -2.69 -11.04
C SER A 157 18.76 -2.38 -12.19
N ILE A 158 17.56 -1.97 -11.83
CA ILE A 158 16.64 -1.18 -12.65
C ILE A 158 16.47 0.17 -11.98
N GLY A 159 16.14 1.20 -12.75
CA GLY A 159 15.98 2.56 -12.23
C GLY A 159 14.63 3.17 -12.56
N VAL A 160 14.19 4.08 -11.71
CA VAL A 160 13.03 4.95 -11.93
C VAL A 160 13.38 6.39 -11.63
N GLU A 161 13.01 7.28 -12.53
CA GLU A 161 13.04 8.74 -12.33
C GLU A 161 11.64 9.22 -11.96
N LEU A 162 11.51 9.86 -10.82
CA LEU A 162 10.28 10.50 -10.37
C LEU A 162 10.32 11.98 -10.72
N CYS A 163 9.34 12.47 -11.49
CA CYS A 163 9.28 13.90 -11.82
C CYS A 163 9.18 14.75 -10.57
N ASN A 164 10.29 15.37 -10.19
CA ASN A 164 10.38 16.24 -9.02
C ASN A 164 11.57 17.18 -9.15
N ARG A 165 11.34 18.48 -8.98
CA ARG A 165 12.40 19.49 -9.01
C ARG A 165 13.47 19.30 -7.94
N GLY A 166 13.14 18.57 -6.88
CA GLY A 166 14.03 18.22 -5.78
C GLY A 166 14.19 19.34 -4.76
N ASP A 167 15.02 20.34 -5.02
CA ASP A 167 15.45 21.34 -4.04
C ASP A 167 14.48 22.53 -3.88
N ALA A 168 13.63 22.44 -2.84
CA ALA A 168 12.70 23.51 -2.50
C ALA A 168 13.39 24.73 -1.84
N LYS A 169 14.67 24.63 -1.46
CA LYS A 169 15.42 25.77 -0.93
C LYS A 169 15.88 26.69 -2.06
N LYS A 170 16.29 26.12 -3.20
CA LYS A 170 16.69 26.87 -4.38
C LYS A 170 15.49 27.53 -5.08
N GLU A 171 14.38 26.81 -5.21
CA GLU A 171 13.19 27.27 -5.95
C GLU A 171 11.90 27.06 -5.15
N PRO A 172 11.70 27.82 -4.06
CA PRO A 172 10.60 27.56 -3.11
C PRO A 172 9.19 27.72 -3.69
N THR A 173 9.05 28.40 -4.82
CA THR A 173 7.75 28.65 -5.48
C THR A 173 7.56 27.85 -6.76
N TYR A 174 8.44 26.89 -7.07
CA TYR A 174 8.44 26.19 -8.35
C TYR A 174 7.07 25.59 -8.72
N TYR A 175 6.38 24.97 -7.77
CA TYR A 175 5.06 24.38 -7.98
C TYR A 175 3.88 25.31 -7.62
N ALA A 176 4.11 26.45 -7.02
CA ALA A 176 3.05 27.32 -6.49
C ALA A 176 2.02 27.82 -7.53
N SER A 177 2.41 27.89 -8.81
CA SER A 177 1.51 28.32 -9.89
C SER A 177 0.65 27.19 -10.47
N GLY A 178 0.91 25.94 -10.10
CA GLY A 178 0.29 24.75 -10.70
C GLY A 178 0.72 24.44 -12.15
N LYS A 179 1.46 25.32 -12.81
CA LYS A 179 1.88 25.16 -14.24
C LYS A 179 2.93 24.07 -14.45
N LYS A 180 3.73 23.77 -13.41
CA LYS A 180 4.81 22.79 -13.44
C LYS A 180 4.48 21.52 -12.65
N GLY A 181 3.21 21.30 -12.37
CA GLY A 181 2.68 20.22 -11.56
C GLY A 181 1.89 20.75 -10.35
N PRO A 182 1.25 19.85 -9.58
CA PRO A 182 0.52 20.22 -8.37
C PRO A 182 1.46 20.81 -7.31
N ASP A 183 0.90 21.61 -6.41
CA ASP A 183 1.66 22.15 -5.27
C ASP A 183 2.15 20.99 -4.39
N ARG A 184 3.34 21.16 -3.82
CA ARG A 184 4.02 20.09 -3.08
C ARG A 184 4.48 20.54 -1.71
N ARG A 185 4.37 19.65 -0.74
CA ARG A 185 4.94 19.86 0.58
C ARG A 185 6.46 19.98 0.47
N LYS A 186 7.04 20.74 1.38
CA LYS A 186 8.49 20.93 1.50
C LYS A 186 8.92 20.26 2.80
N ILE A 187 9.80 19.29 2.69
CA ILE A 187 10.20 18.44 3.81
C ILE A 187 11.70 18.60 4.06
N PRO A 188 12.09 19.04 5.27
CA PRO A 188 13.50 19.06 5.62
C PRO A 188 14.02 17.62 5.78
N CYS A 189 15.18 17.34 5.19
CA CYS A 189 15.85 16.04 5.33
C CYS A 189 17.37 16.24 5.45
N LYS A 190 18.03 15.27 6.07
CA LYS A 190 19.49 15.23 6.18
C LYS A 190 19.99 13.99 5.48
N ILE A 191 20.82 14.16 4.45
CA ILE A 191 21.34 13.08 3.59
C ILE A 191 22.86 13.27 3.51
N ASN A 192 23.63 12.23 3.76
CA ASN A 192 25.11 12.26 3.77
C ASN A 192 25.67 13.43 4.60
N GLY A 193 25.05 13.71 5.75
CA GLY A 193 25.46 14.82 6.63
C GLY A 193 24.97 16.20 6.21
N HIS A 194 24.44 16.41 5.01
CA HIS A 194 23.97 17.68 4.47
C HIS A 194 22.47 17.87 4.66
N THR A 195 22.04 19.10 4.96
CA THR A 195 20.62 19.44 5.14
C THR A 195 20.02 19.99 3.86
N PHE A 196 18.93 19.36 3.40
CA PHE A 196 18.15 19.75 2.25
C PHE A 196 16.72 20.13 2.66
N LEU A 197 16.05 20.90 1.80
CA LEU A 197 14.60 21.09 1.85
C LEU A 197 14.03 20.50 0.57
N ALA A 198 13.56 19.26 0.63
CA ALA A 198 13.07 18.54 -0.53
C ALA A 198 11.59 18.84 -0.80
N PHE A 199 11.20 18.90 -2.08
CA PHE A 199 9.80 18.78 -2.45
C PHE A 199 9.34 17.32 -2.29
N ASP A 200 8.17 17.10 -1.71
CA ASP A 200 7.53 15.79 -1.63
C ASP A 200 7.04 15.33 -3.01
N TYR A 201 6.73 14.07 -3.13
CA TYR A 201 6.09 13.49 -4.32
C TYR A 201 4.57 13.64 -4.25
N THR A 202 3.89 13.51 -5.39
CA THR A 202 2.42 13.48 -5.41
C THR A 202 1.91 12.13 -4.92
N ASP A 203 0.66 12.11 -4.43
CA ASP A 203 0.02 10.85 -4.05
C ASP A 203 -0.09 9.90 -5.26
N GLU A 204 -0.33 10.44 -6.45
CA GLU A 204 -0.37 9.70 -7.70
C GLU A 204 0.97 9.06 -8.05
N GLN A 205 2.09 9.74 -7.79
CA GLN A 205 3.43 9.18 -7.98
C GLN A 205 3.72 8.06 -6.99
N TYR A 206 3.37 8.23 -5.71
CA TYR A 206 3.52 7.17 -4.72
C TYR A 206 2.69 5.93 -5.06
N GLU A 207 1.43 6.10 -5.45
CA GLU A 207 0.56 4.99 -5.82
C GLU A 207 1.03 4.28 -7.10
N ALA A 208 1.47 5.04 -8.10
CA ALA A 208 2.04 4.48 -9.32
C ALA A 208 3.30 3.65 -9.05
N LEU A 209 4.22 4.20 -8.23
CA LEU A 209 5.45 3.51 -7.84
C LEU A 209 5.15 2.24 -7.02
N LYS A 210 4.17 2.27 -6.10
CA LYS A 210 3.73 1.08 -5.36
C LYS A 210 3.19 -0.02 -6.29
N LYS A 211 2.32 0.33 -7.24
CA LYS A 211 1.75 -0.63 -8.21
C LYS A 211 2.85 -1.24 -9.09
N LEU A 212 3.74 -0.41 -9.64
CA LEU A 212 4.90 -0.88 -10.40
C LEU A 212 5.76 -1.84 -9.55
N SER A 213 6.09 -1.44 -8.33
CA SER A 213 6.94 -2.22 -7.44
C SER A 213 6.31 -3.56 -7.05
N ARG A 214 5.01 -3.61 -6.77
CA ARG A 214 4.32 -4.88 -6.51
C ARG A 214 4.34 -5.82 -7.72
N ALA A 215 4.18 -5.28 -8.94
CA ALA A 215 4.33 -6.06 -10.17
C ALA A 215 5.76 -6.61 -10.31
N LEU A 216 6.78 -5.77 -10.06
CA LEU A 216 8.19 -6.18 -10.11
C LEU A 216 8.53 -7.24 -9.06
N LEU A 217 8.03 -7.11 -7.82
CA LEU A 217 8.23 -8.12 -6.77
C LEU A 217 7.67 -9.50 -7.15
N ARG A 218 6.56 -9.55 -7.87
CA ARG A 218 5.98 -10.82 -8.38
C ARG A 218 6.82 -11.43 -9.50
N LEU A 219 7.43 -10.59 -10.33
CA LEU A 219 8.13 -11.00 -11.56
C LEU A 219 9.64 -11.16 -11.38
N LEU A 220 10.24 -10.55 -10.38
CA LEU A 220 11.69 -10.51 -10.12
C LEU A 220 12.00 -11.02 -8.71
N PRO A 221 12.13 -12.34 -8.51
CA PRO A 221 12.25 -12.94 -7.17
C PRO A 221 13.51 -12.52 -6.39
N ASN A 222 14.55 -12.03 -7.08
CA ASN A 222 15.78 -11.54 -6.45
C ASN A 222 15.70 -10.06 -6.03
N LEU A 223 14.57 -9.39 -6.29
CA LEU A 223 14.26 -8.04 -5.82
C LEU A 223 13.31 -8.12 -4.61
N PRO A 224 13.80 -8.20 -3.36
CA PRO A 224 12.93 -8.19 -2.20
C PRO A 224 12.45 -6.76 -1.87
N ALA A 225 11.35 -6.66 -1.12
CA ALA A 225 10.86 -5.38 -0.59
C ALA A 225 11.68 -4.94 0.65
N GLU A 226 12.99 -4.82 0.48
CA GLU A 226 13.94 -4.40 1.52
C GLU A 226 14.50 -3.02 1.18
N TYR A 227 15.03 -2.33 2.19
CA TYR A 227 15.63 -1.01 2.06
C TYR A 227 16.90 -0.90 2.93
N PRO A 228 17.84 0.02 2.62
CA PRO A 228 19.06 0.21 3.42
C PRO A 228 18.75 0.68 4.85
N GLN A 229 19.36 0.01 5.83
CA GLN A 229 19.10 0.24 7.26
C GLN A 229 20.41 0.51 7.99
N SER A 230 20.38 1.50 8.90
CA SER A 230 21.48 1.76 9.86
C SER A 230 21.44 0.82 11.08
N SER A 231 20.22 0.39 11.45
CA SER A 231 19.93 -0.65 12.43
C SER A 231 18.59 -1.28 12.08
N PRO A 232 18.23 -2.46 12.62
CA PRO A 232 16.98 -3.13 12.28
C PRO A 232 15.75 -2.20 12.36
N GLY A 233 15.03 -2.06 11.25
CA GLY A 233 13.85 -1.20 11.14
C GLY A 233 14.12 0.30 11.04
N VAL A 234 15.37 0.75 11.02
CA VAL A 234 15.73 2.17 10.93
C VAL A 234 16.39 2.44 9.58
N GLN A 235 15.72 3.21 8.72
CA GLN A 235 16.27 3.63 7.42
C GLN A 235 17.60 4.39 7.61
N THR A 236 18.61 4.06 6.81
CA THR A 236 19.79 4.94 6.71
C THR A 236 19.55 6.08 5.73
N TRP A 237 20.12 7.25 6.04
CA TRP A 237 20.13 8.42 5.18
C TRP A 237 21.54 8.72 4.63
N ASP A 238 22.44 7.77 4.80
CA ASP A 238 23.83 7.90 4.41
C ASP A 238 24.20 6.87 3.34
N THR A 239 25.25 7.18 2.59
CA THR A 239 25.84 6.28 1.61
C THR A 239 26.31 4.99 2.27
N MET A 240 25.98 3.87 1.66
CA MET A 240 26.42 2.56 2.12
C MET A 240 27.89 2.31 1.73
N PRO A 241 28.64 1.53 2.51
CA PRO A 241 29.94 1.03 2.06
C PRO A 241 29.81 0.32 0.70
N THR A 242 30.74 0.54 -0.20
CA THR A 242 30.68 0.03 -1.60
C THR A 242 30.41 -1.47 -1.67
N HIS A 243 31.14 -2.29 -0.89
CA HIS A 243 30.92 -3.74 -0.86
C HIS A 243 29.51 -4.13 -0.37
N ALA A 244 28.96 -3.39 0.60
CA ALA A 244 27.61 -3.63 1.11
C ALA A 244 26.55 -3.24 0.08
N SER A 245 26.74 -2.12 -0.64
CA SER A 245 25.79 -1.67 -1.67
C SER A 245 25.76 -2.61 -2.88
N PHE A 246 26.89 -3.20 -3.30
CA PHE A 246 26.90 -4.25 -4.32
C PHE A 246 26.24 -5.56 -3.85
N GLY A 247 26.36 -5.90 -2.57
CA GLY A 247 25.71 -7.06 -1.96
C GLY A 247 24.22 -6.88 -1.69
N PHE A 248 23.73 -5.64 -1.64
CA PHE A 248 22.37 -5.33 -1.30
C PHE A 248 21.36 -5.78 -2.37
N SER A 249 20.19 -6.24 -1.92
CA SER A 249 19.03 -6.52 -2.78
C SER A 249 17.83 -5.79 -2.22
N GLY A 250 17.08 -5.07 -3.08
CA GLY A 250 15.89 -4.31 -2.67
C GLY A 250 15.81 -2.91 -3.29
N PHE A 251 15.08 -2.04 -2.63
CA PHE A 251 14.80 -0.67 -3.05
C PHE A 251 15.82 0.28 -2.42
N ILE A 252 16.45 1.12 -3.23
CA ILE A 252 17.60 1.92 -2.81
C ILE A 252 17.57 3.30 -3.49
N GLY A 253 17.95 4.35 -2.78
CA GLY A 253 18.11 5.69 -3.37
C GLY A 253 19.52 5.87 -3.96
N HIS A 254 19.68 6.78 -4.89
CA HIS A 254 20.97 7.05 -5.51
C HIS A 254 22.00 7.51 -4.46
N TYR A 255 21.59 8.29 -3.46
CA TYR A 255 22.48 8.74 -2.37
C TYR A 255 23.03 7.61 -1.50
N HIS A 256 22.38 6.42 -1.49
CA HIS A 256 22.94 5.26 -0.81
C HIS A 256 24.12 4.63 -1.55
N LEU A 257 24.24 4.92 -2.86
CA LEU A 257 25.27 4.37 -3.74
C LEU A 257 26.46 5.32 -3.88
N ILE A 258 26.20 6.62 -3.98
CA ILE A 258 27.17 7.66 -4.31
C ILE A 258 27.03 8.81 -3.30
N PRO A 259 28.11 9.16 -2.55
CA PRO A 259 28.03 10.13 -1.44
C PRO A 259 27.70 11.56 -1.89
N GLU A 260 28.04 11.94 -3.13
CA GLU A 260 27.76 13.25 -3.68
C GLU A 260 26.33 13.42 -4.17
N LYS A 261 25.56 12.33 -4.18
CA LYS A 261 24.15 12.32 -4.57
C LYS A 261 23.25 12.55 -3.38
N TRP A 262 22.07 13.11 -3.64
CA TRP A 262 21.03 13.31 -2.62
C TRP A 262 19.64 12.89 -3.11
N ASP A 263 19.50 12.53 -4.42
CA ASP A 263 18.27 11.97 -4.95
C ASP A 263 18.01 10.54 -4.39
N PRO A 264 16.77 10.21 -4.11
CA PRO A 264 15.51 10.90 -4.39
C PRO A 264 15.09 11.97 -3.36
N GLY A 265 15.98 12.57 -2.59
CA GLY A 265 15.64 13.53 -1.56
C GLY A 265 14.94 12.86 -0.38
N TYR A 266 13.92 13.51 0.18
CA TYR A 266 13.11 12.87 1.18
C TYR A 266 12.27 11.74 0.56
N PHE A 267 12.63 10.50 0.87
CA PHE A 267 11.86 9.32 0.50
C PHE A 267 11.88 8.32 1.65
N ASP A 268 10.71 8.04 2.20
CA ASP A 268 10.56 7.09 3.31
C ASP A 268 10.53 5.66 2.78
N PHE A 269 11.73 5.07 2.60
CA PHE A 269 11.89 3.70 2.12
C PHE A 269 11.25 2.67 3.06
N LYS A 270 11.28 2.91 4.38
CA LYS A 270 10.64 2.04 5.37
C LYS A 270 9.14 1.96 5.09
N LYS A 271 8.47 3.10 5.07
CA LYS A 271 7.03 3.19 4.81
C LYS A 271 6.67 2.65 3.43
N PHE A 272 7.47 2.98 2.42
CA PHE A 272 7.25 2.51 1.06
C PHE A 272 7.36 0.99 0.95
N CYS A 273 8.43 0.38 1.49
CA CYS A 273 8.63 -1.07 1.46
C CYS A 273 7.57 -1.82 2.27
N SER A 274 7.14 -1.30 3.41
CA SER A 274 6.00 -1.83 4.16
C SER A 274 4.74 -1.84 3.29
N GLY A 275 4.45 -0.73 2.63
CA GLY A 275 3.27 -0.62 1.75
C GLY A 275 3.29 -1.58 0.56
N ILE A 276 4.45 -1.83 -0.06
CA ILE A 276 4.54 -2.77 -1.21
C ILE A 276 4.60 -4.24 -0.78
N ARG A 277 5.05 -4.55 0.43
CA ARG A 277 4.95 -5.90 1.02
C ARG A 277 3.51 -6.30 1.28
N GLY A 278 2.59 -5.34 1.28
CA GLY A 278 1.21 -5.56 1.68
C GLY A 278 1.09 -5.67 3.20
N GLU A 279 1.99 -5.04 3.94
CA GLU A 279 1.83 -4.86 5.37
C GLU A 279 0.50 -4.16 5.65
N LEU A 280 -0.18 -4.65 6.67
CA LEU A 280 -1.52 -4.21 6.99
C LEU A 280 -1.49 -2.81 7.59
N CYS A 281 -2.54 -2.05 7.38
CA CYS A 281 -2.77 -0.76 8.05
C CYS A 281 -4.03 -0.86 8.91
N PHE A 282 -4.23 0.10 9.81
CA PHE A 282 -5.52 0.21 10.49
C PHE A 282 -6.54 0.95 9.62
N PRO A 283 -7.84 0.67 9.79
CA PRO A 283 -8.91 1.33 9.02
C PRO A 283 -8.91 2.86 9.20
N VAL A 284 -8.56 3.32 10.39
CA VAL A 284 -8.38 4.73 10.74
C VAL A 284 -7.00 4.87 11.36
N PHE A 285 -6.29 5.90 10.99
CA PHE A 285 -4.99 6.17 11.60
C PHE A 285 -5.18 6.80 12.99
N PRO A 286 -4.50 6.27 14.02
CA PRO A 286 -4.55 6.87 15.33
C PRO A 286 -3.99 8.30 15.26
N LYS A 287 -4.77 9.26 15.72
CA LYS A 287 -4.25 10.61 16.00
C LYS A 287 -3.44 10.50 17.28
N GLY A 288 -2.21 11.02 17.28
CA GLY A 288 -1.43 11.18 18.49
C GLY A 288 -2.28 11.83 19.60
N GLU A 289 -1.88 11.71 20.87
CA GLU A 289 -2.59 12.33 21.98
C GLU A 289 -3.00 13.75 21.61
N PRO A 290 -4.25 14.21 21.89
CA PRO A 290 -4.66 15.56 21.62
C PRO A 290 -3.78 16.50 22.44
N GLY A 291 -2.61 16.78 21.91
CA GLY A 291 -1.65 17.73 22.44
C GLY A 291 -2.14 19.11 22.07
N LYS A 292 -2.67 19.80 23.04
CA LYS A 292 -2.82 21.26 23.11
C LYS A 292 -2.71 21.98 21.77
N GLY A 293 -3.85 22.20 21.11
CA GLY A 293 -4.04 23.36 20.24
C GLY A 293 -3.49 23.28 18.82
N GLN A 294 -3.54 22.15 18.12
CA GLN A 294 -3.26 22.12 16.69
C GLN A 294 -4.31 21.30 15.92
N ASP A 295 -5.24 22.01 15.31
CA ASP A 295 -6.09 21.54 14.20
C ASP A 295 -5.26 21.38 12.91
N ARG A 296 -4.24 20.57 12.93
CA ARG A 296 -3.62 20.13 11.67
C ARG A 296 -4.20 18.79 11.30
N PRO A 297 -4.62 18.59 10.04
CA PRO A 297 -4.83 17.25 9.53
C PRO A 297 -3.46 16.56 9.62
N VAL A 298 -3.29 15.70 10.60
CA VAL A 298 -2.13 14.83 10.66
C VAL A 298 -2.32 13.88 9.49
N VAL A 299 -1.50 14.07 8.45
CA VAL A 299 -1.22 13.00 7.50
C VAL A 299 -0.88 11.79 8.37
N PRO A 300 -1.50 10.62 8.11
CA PRO A 300 -1.27 9.45 8.93
C PRO A 300 0.23 9.18 9.00
N GLN A 301 0.83 9.55 10.10
CA GLN A 301 2.13 9.04 10.48
C GLN A 301 1.85 7.71 11.14
N GLU A 302 1.73 6.68 10.28
CA GLU A 302 2.01 5.34 10.76
C GLU A 302 3.37 5.43 11.41
N THR A 303 3.44 5.10 12.69
CA THR A 303 4.74 5.01 13.37
C THR A 303 5.60 3.93 12.73
N GLY A 304 5.01 3.15 11.79
CA GLY A 304 5.60 1.98 11.18
C GLY A 304 5.67 0.80 12.14
N GLU A 305 5.03 0.92 13.29
CA GLU A 305 4.92 -0.14 14.30
C GLU A 305 3.45 -0.37 14.63
N LEU A 306 2.80 -1.29 13.93
CA LEU A 306 1.39 -1.63 14.15
C LEU A 306 1.06 -1.91 15.63
N LYS A 307 2.01 -2.43 16.40
CA LYS A 307 1.82 -2.67 17.84
C LYS A 307 1.66 -1.37 18.62
N ALA A 308 2.42 -0.34 18.31
CA ALA A 308 2.29 0.98 18.96
C ALA A 308 0.99 1.67 18.54
N ASP A 309 0.63 1.57 17.26
CA ASP A 309 -0.62 2.11 16.73
C ASP A 309 -1.83 1.37 17.30
N ALA A 310 -1.76 0.05 17.49
CA ALA A 310 -2.78 -0.73 18.20
C ALA A 310 -2.99 -0.24 19.63
N ALA A 311 -1.91 -0.03 20.38
CA ALA A 311 -1.98 0.47 21.76
C ALA A 311 -2.65 1.86 21.82
N LEU A 312 -2.38 2.73 20.84
CA LEU A 312 -3.02 4.03 20.75
C LEU A 312 -4.51 3.91 20.43
N LEU A 313 -4.89 3.03 19.50
CA LEU A 313 -6.30 2.77 19.16
C LEU A 313 -7.09 2.20 20.35
N TYR A 314 -6.52 1.28 21.12
CA TYR A 314 -7.13 0.80 22.36
C TYR A 314 -7.37 1.96 23.33
N LYS A 315 -6.34 2.75 23.63
CA LYS A 315 -6.45 3.91 24.53
C LYS A 315 -7.49 4.91 24.08
N MET A 316 -7.63 5.16 22.79
CA MET A 316 -8.57 6.13 22.24
C MET A 316 -10.03 5.65 22.26
N ASN A 317 -10.27 4.36 22.15
CA ASN A 317 -11.60 3.80 21.94
C ASN A 317 -12.15 3.08 23.18
N GLU A 318 -11.34 2.30 23.87
CA GLU A 318 -11.77 1.54 25.05
C GLU A 318 -11.99 2.43 26.28
N ALA A 319 -11.32 3.55 26.38
CA ALA A 319 -11.55 4.53 27.46
C ALA A 319 -12.85 5.36 27.29
N ARG A 320 -13.57 5.20 26.17
CA ARG A 320 -14.78 5.98 25.85
C ARG A 320 -16.04 5.14 26.03
N ALA A 321 -16.71 5.32 27.14
CA ALA A 321 -17.86 4.55 27.57
C ALA A 321 -19.14 4.63 26.70
N ASP A 322 -19.14 5.33 25.55
CA ASP A 322 -20.39 5.75 24.92
C ASP A 322 -20.73 5.02 23.61
N GLY A 323 -19.89 4.15 23.09
CA GLY A 323 -20.01 3.73 21.69
C GLY A 323 -20.21 2.24 21.45
N GLY A 324 -20.38 1.44 22.47
CA GLY A 324 -20.34 -0.01 22.33
C GLY A 324 -18.88 -0.52 22.28
N PHE A 325 -18.62 -1.54 23.04
CA PHE A 325 -17.33 -2.15 23.22
C PHE A 325 -17.36 -3.57 22.64
N PHE A 326 -16.21 -4.06 22.19
CA PHE A 326 -16.12 -5.48 21.89
C PHE A 326 -15.96 -6.29 23.19
N PRO A 327 -16.73 -7.31 23.45
CA PRO A 327 -17.86 -7.85 22.68
C PRO A 327 -19.24 -7.37 23.17
N VAL A 328 -19.32 -6.28 23.93
CA VAL A 328 -20.52 -5.84 24.64
C VAL A 328 -21.07 -4.56 24.07
N GLY A 329 -22.25 -4.61 23.52
CA GLY A 329 -22.94 -3.48 22.91
C GLY A 329 -23.63 -2.52 23.90
N PRO A 330 -24.19 -1.43 23.38
CA PRO A 330 -24.70 -0.33 24.22
C PRO A 330 -26.12 -0.52 24.79
N TRP A 331 -26.81 -1.61 24.46
CA TRP A 331 -28.23 -1.79 24.74
C TRP A 331 -28.52 -2.37 26.11
N GLY A 332 -29.26 -1.62 26.94
CA GLY A 332 -29.79 -2.05 28.21
C GLY A 332 -28.74 -2.53 29.23
N ASP A 333 -29.17 -3.04 30.33
CA ASP A 333 -28.28 -3.64 31.34
C ASP A 333 -27.90 -5.07 31.03
N SER A 334 -28.63 -5.78 30.14
CA SER A 334 -28.31 -7.12 29.67
C SER A 334 -27.42 -7.16 28.43
N ARG A 335 -27.12 -6.02 27.87
CA ARG A 335 -26.22 -5.77 26.71
C ARG A 335 -26.37 -6.74 25.53
N LEU A 336 -26.35 -6.19 24.34
CA LEU A 336 -26.25 -6.98 23.11
C LEU A 336 -24.82 -7.49 22.90
N TRP A 337 -24.68 -8.55 22.14
CA TRP A 337 -23.43 -8.86 21.51
C TRP A 337 -23.06 -7.76 20.51
N HIS A 338 -21.81 -7.34 20.54
CA HIS A 338 -21.28 -6.31 19.66
C HIS A 338 -20.04 -6.83 18.96
N GLY A 339 -20.16 -7.11 17.65
CA GLY A 339 -19.15 -7.80 16.87
C GLY A 339 -17.89 -6.99 16.57
N GLY A 340 -17.85 -5.69 16.93
CA GLY A 340 -16.78 -4.79 16.56
C GLY A 340 -16.41 -3.74 17.57
N VAL A 341 -15.74 -2.72 17.09
CA VAL A 341 -15.32 -1.55 17.86
C VAL A 341 -15.66 -0.25 17.12
N HIS A 342 -15.91 0.82 17.86
CA HIS A 342 -16.04 2.15 17.29
C HIS A 342 -14.68 2.86 17.27
N LEU A 343 -14.19 3.22 16.09
CA LEU A 343 -12.95 3.96 15.91
C LEU A 343 -13.27 5.44 15.67
N ALA A 344 -12.89 6.27 16.63
CA ALA A 344 -13.09 7.71 16.56
C ALA A 344 -12.12 8.37 15.56
N GLY A 345 -12.60 9.39 14.86
CA GLY A 345 -11.80 10.18 13.95
C GLY A 345 -12.39 11.57 13.71
N LYS A 346 -11.94 12.26 12.69
CA LYS A 346 -12.55 13.50 12.23
C LYS A 346 -13.55 13.16 11.12
N ALA A 347 -14.71 13.80 11.11
CA ALA A 347 -15.66 13.63 10.01
C ALA A 347 -14.99 13.90 8.66
N ASN A 348 -15.29 13.06 7.69
CA ASN A 348 -14.72 13.06 6.34
C ASN A 348 -13.21 12.72 6.22
N ASP A 349 -12.54 12.30 7.30
CA ASP A 349 -11.21 11.66 7.17
C ASP A 349 -11.35 10.32 6.44
N TRP A 350 -10.31 9.92 5.72
CA TRP A 350 -10.31 8.68 4.96
C TRP A 350 -10.35 7.43 5.84
N VAL A 351 -11.12 6.45 5.39
CA VAL A 351 -11.15 5.08 5.90
C VAL A 351 -10.42 4.18 4.91
N PHE A 352 -9.57 3.29 5.42
CA PHE A 352 -8.71 2.42 4.63
C PHE A 352 -9.05 0.95 4.86
N SER A 353 -8.87 0.12 3.81
CA SER A 353 -8.94 -1.33 3.97
C SER A 353 -7.63 -1.87 4.56
N PRO A 354 -7.63 -2.53 5.72
CA PRO A 354 -6.45 -3.18 6.25
C PRO A 354 -5.90 -4.28 5.34
N PHE A 355 -6.80 -5.00 4.67
CA PHE A 355 -6.48 -6.21 3.93
C PHE A 355 -6.92 -6.11 2.47
N PRO A 356 -6.24 -6.80 1.55
CA PRO A 356 -6.76 -6.97 0.19
C PRO A 356 -7.98 -7.89 0.21
N GLY A 357 -8.94 -7.66 -0.69
CA GLY A 357 -10.14 -8.50 -0.73
C GLY A 357 -11.08 -8.16 -1.88
N ARG A 358 -12.34 -8.60 -1.72
CA ARG A 358 -13.44 -8.29 -2.62
C ARG A 358 -14.53 -7.57 -1.85
N LEU A 359 -14.89 -6.36 -2.26
CA LEU A 359 -16.05 -5.65 -1.76
C LEU A 359 -17.29 -6.36 -2.29
N VAL A 360 -18.08 -6.97 -1.39
CA VAL A 360 -19.20 -7.85 -1.75
C VAL A 360 -20.56 -7.21 -1.55
N ALA A 361 -20.66 -6.22 -0.65
CA ALA A 361 -21.89 -5.45 -0.46
C ALA A 361 -21.59 -4.04 0.03
N ALA A 362 -22.43 -3.08 -0.35
CA ALA A 362 -22.36 -1.71 0.14
C ALA A 362 -23.74 -1.05 0.16
N ARG A 363 -23.92 -0.08 1.07
CA ARG A 363 -25.08 0.82 1.15
C ARG A 363 -24.58 2.22 1.42
N MET A 364 -25.09 3.19 0.65
CA MET A 364 -24.83 4.63 0.82
C MET A 364 -26.15 5.42 0.79
N GLY A 365 -26.12 6.65 1.24
CA GLY A 365 -27.30 7.51 1.28
C GLY A 365 -28.36 7.09 2.30
N ALA A 366 -27.96 6.40 3.38
CA ALA A 366 -28.82 5.93 4.44
C ALA A 366 -28.46 6.61 5.77
N GLU A 367 -29.44 7.22 6.39
CA GLU A 367 -29.33 7.85 7.71
C GLU A 367 -30.44 7.34 8.62
N SER A 368 -30.20 7.36 9.92
CA SER A 368 -31.15 7.00 10.95
C SER A 368 -31.04 7.99 12.13
N PRO A 369 -31.96 7.98 13.10
CA PRO A 369 -31.84 8.79 14.31
C PRO A 369 -30.55 8.54 15.11
N VAL A 370 -29.90 7.38 14.90
CA VAL A 370 -28.61 7.03 15.53
C VAL A 370 -27.41 7.29 14.63
N GLY A 371 -27.56 8.06 13.57
CA GLY A 371 -26.51 8.48 12.65
C GLY A 371 -26.50 7.73 11.34
N SER A 372 -25.38 7.82 10.62
CA SER A 372 -25.19 7.15 9.34
C SER A 372 -25.24 5.63 9.49
N VAL A 373 -26.01 4.97 8.64
CA VAL A 373 -26.05 3.52 8.50
C VAL A 373 -25.47 3.06 7.15
N ASN A 374 -24.67 3.91 6.50
CA ASN A 374 -23.88 3.56 5.34
C ASN A 374 -22.81 2.54 5.72
N PHE A 375 -22.64 1.53 4.87
CA PHE A 375 -21.65 0.49 5.13
C PHE A 375 -21.00 -0.06 3.86
N ILE A 376 -19.87 -0.73 4.06
CA ILE A 376 -19.25 -1.63 3.09
C ILE A 376 -18.85 -2.92 3.79
N LEU A 377 -18.98 -4.03 3.06
CA LEU A 377 -18.58 -5.37 3.47
C LEU A 377 -17.54 -5.91 2.48
N ILE A 378 -16.38 -6.28 3.00
CA ILE A 378 -15.28 -6.83 2.20
C ILE A 378 -15.01 -8.26 2.65
N ARG A 379 -14.94 -9.20 1.68
CA ARG A 379 -14.51 -10.57 1.88
C ARG A 379 -13.02 -10.68 1.59
N HIS A 380 -12.27 -11.27 2.50
CA HIS A 380 -10.83 -11.48 2.41
C HIS A 380 -10.52 -12.97 2.29
N LEU A 381 -9.61 -13.31 1.38
CA LEU A 381 -9.01 -14.64 1.29
C LEU A 381 -7.50 -14.49 1.30
N MET A 382 -6.89 -14.78 2.43
CA MET A 382 -5.47 -14.56 2.65
C MET A 382 -4.72 -15.86 2.94
N SER A 383 -3.40 -15.80 2.86
CA SER A 383 -2.54 -16.95 3.18
C SER A 383 -1.66 -16.62 4.39
N LEU A 384 -1.67 -17.51 5.38
CA LEU A 384 -0.69 -17.53 6.47
C LEU A 384 0.17 -18.79 6.31
N GLY A 385 1.36 -18.64 5.74
CA GLY A 385 2.13 -19.78 5.30
C GLY A 385 1.39 -20.59 4.22
N THR A 386 1.14 -21.86 4.50
CA THR A 386 0.37 -22.77 3.62
C THR A 386 -1.15 -22.71 3.85
N ARG A 387 -1.60 -22.13 4.96
CA ARG A 387 -3.02 -22.07 5.33
C ARG A 387 -3.73 -20.95 4.58
N LYS A 388 -4.94 -21.25 4.08
CA LYS A 388 -5.88 -20.23 3.57
C LYS A 388 -6.83 -19.83 4.70
N VAL A 389 -7.00 -18.52 4.88
CA VAL A 389 -7.86 -17.91 5.89
C VAL A 389 -8.90 -17.05 5.18
N GLU A 390 -10.17 -17.33 5.40
CA GLU A 390 -11.29 -16.57 4.85
C GLU A 390 -12.02 -15.85 5.98
N PHE A 391 -12.13 -14.52 5.86
CA PHE A 391 -12.79 -13.67 6.83
C PHE A 391 -13.38 -12.43 6.16
N TYR A 392 -14.15 -11.66 6.91
CA TYR A 392 -14.82 -10.47 6.43
C TYR A 392 -14.45 -9.26 7.29
N SER A 393 -14.43 -8.08 6.69
CA SER A 393 -14.41 -6.81 7.41
C SER A 393 -15.64 -5.96 7.03
N LEU A 394 -16.32 -5.47 8.04
CA LEU A 394 -17.46 -4.56 7.93
C LEU A 394 -17.03 -3.19 8.42
N TYR A 395 -17.41 -2.16 7.68
CA TYR A 395 -17.20 -0.75 8.06
C TYR A 395 -18.56 -0.04 7.99
N MET A 396 -19.07 0.39 9.14
CA MET A 396 -20.34 1.14 9.21
C MET A 396 -20.12 2.59 9.66
N HIS A 397 -21.17 3.35 9.59
CA HIS A 397 -21.21 4.78 9.90
C HIS A 397 -20.31 5.61 8.96
N LEU A 398 -20.17 5.17 7.71
CA LEU A 398 -19.43 5.91 6.69
C LEU A 398 -20.20 7.20 6.30
N ALA A 399 -19.46 8.20 5.85
CA ALA A 399 -20.05 9.37 5.20
C ALA A 399 -20.79 8.96 3.92
N ASP A 400 -21.72 9.79 3.48
CA ASP A 400 -22.47 9.53 2.26
C ASP A 400 -21.64 9.91 1.02
N GLU A 401 -20.94 8.97 0.47
CA GLU A 401 -20.10 9.14 -0.73
C GLU A 401 -20.91 9.49 -2.00
N MET A 402 -22.25 9.41 -1.96
CA MET A 402 -23.10 9.87 -3.07
C MET A 402 -23.29 11.38 -3.07
N LYS A 403 -23.10 12.05 -1.93
CA LYS A 403 -23.24 13.51 -1.76
C LYS A 403 -21.90 14.24 -1.90
N GLU A 404 -20.79 13.59 -1.66
CA GLU A 404 -19.45 14.19 -1.68
C GLU A 404 -18.90 14.30 -3.11
N GLY A 405 -18.24 15.41 -3.42
CA GLY A 405 -17.88 15.81 -4.80
C GLY A 405 -16.84 14.93 -5.54
N GLN A 406 -16.11 14.06 -4.84
CA GLN A 406 -15.21 13.07 -5.43
C GLN A 406 -15.40 11.74 -4.72
N PRO A 407 -16.12 10.80 -5.33
CA PRO A 407 -16.34 9.48 -4.77
C PRO A 407 -15.02 8.70 -4.66
N VAL A 408 -14.96 7.78 -3.69
CA VAL A 408 -13.86 6.82 -3.59
C VAL A 408 -13.71 6.01 -4.89
N ASP A 409 -12.50 5.52 -5.14
CA ASP A 409 -12.12 4.86 -6.38
C ASP A 409 -13.08 3.74 -6.81
N TRP A 410 -13.50 2.86 -5.89
CA TRP A 410 -14.38 1.74 -6.22
C TRP A 410 -15.77 2.20 -6.69
N ILE A 411 -16.33 3.28 -6.13
CA ILE A 411 -17.59 3.90 -6.60
C ILE A 411 -17.41 4.42 -8.04
N GLY A 412 -16.29 5.14 -8.26
CA GLY A 412 -15.99 5.70 -9.59
C GLY A 412 -15.72 4.66 -10.68
N LYS A 413 -15.24 3.48 -10.30
CA LYS A 413 -14.86 2.40 -11.23
C LYS A 413 -15.94 1.34 -11.41
N SER A 414 -16.78 1.07 -10.41
CA SER A 414 -17.78 0.01 -10.44
C SER A 414 -18.96 0.36 -11.35
N ASP A 415 -19.12 -0.37 -12.45
CA ASP A 415 -20.29 -0.24 -13.32
C ASP A 415 -21.55 -0.80 -12.66
N LEU A 416 -21.43 -1.83 -11.81
CA LEU A 416 -22.55 -2.36 -11.04
C LEU A 416 -23.09 -1.33 -10.06
N TRP A 417 -22.21 -0.62 -9.37
CA TRP A 417 -22.62 0.45 -8.46
C TRP A 417 -23.38 1.54 -9.22
N LYS A 418 -22.81 2.07 -10.32
CA LYS A 418 -23.42 3.12 -11.13
C LYS A 418 -24.82 2.76 -11.65
N GLN A 419 -25.04 1.49 -11.97
CA GLN A 419 -26.31 1.01 -12.50
C GLN A 419 -27.37 0.75 -11.42
N ARG A 420 -26.97 0.33 -10.22
CA ARG A 420 -27.86 -0.22 -9.19
C ARG A 420 -27.98 0.62 -7.93
N ALA A 421 -27.04 1.53 -7.70
CA ALA A 421 -27.03 2.32 -6.47
C ALA A 421 -28.24 3.25 -6.39
N LYS A 422 -28.98 3.10 -5.29
CA LYS A 422 -30.04 4.04 -4.87
C LYS A 422 -29.84 4.34 -3.40
N PRO A 423 -30.14 5.56 -2.94
CA PRO A 423 -29.99 5.92 -1.54
C PRO A 423 -30.66 4.91 -0.61
N GLY A 424 -29.94 4.42 0.37
CA GLY A 424 -30.42 3.48 1.38
C GLY A 424 -30.57 2.03 0.95
N GLN A 425 -30.32 1.69 -0.32
CA GLN A 425 -30.38 0.31 -0.80
C GLN A 425 -29.03 -0.40 -0.72
N VAL A 426 -29.05 -1.67 -0.33
CA VAL A 426 -27.88 -2.53 -0.37
C VAL A 426 -27.63 -2.96 -1.82
N VAL A 427 -26.41 -2.73 -2.31
CA VAL A 427 -25.96 -3.16 -3.63
C VAL A 427 -24.97 -4.30 -3.46
N LEU A 428 -25.22 -5.43 -4.12
CA LEU A 428 -24.31 -6.56 -4.18
C LEU A 428 -23.25 -6.31 -5.25
N LEU A 429 -22.00 -6.50 -4.89
CA LEU A 429 -20.82 -6.12 -5.66
C LEU A 429 -19.82 -7.29 -5.72
N ASP A 430 -18.81 -7.17 -6.57
CA ASP A 430 -17.65 -8.03 -6.60
C ASP A 430 -16.43 -7.22 -7.09
N GLU A 431 -16.07 -6.15 -6.35
CA GLU A 431 -15.02 -5.23 -6.74
C GLU A 431 -13.71 -5.55 -5.98
N PRO A 432 -12.56 -5.57 -6.65
CA PRO A 432 -11.29 -5.79 -6.00
C PRO A 432 -10.91 -4.58 -5.13
N ILE A 433 -10.46 -4.85 -3.92
CA ILE A 433 -9.93 -3.87 -2.97
C ILE A 433 -8.51 -4.27 -2.60
N GLU A 434 -7.59 -3.34 -2.70
CA GLU A 434 -6.20 -3.50 -2.26
C GLU A 434 -6.04 -3.17 -0.77
N ALA A 435 -5.04 -3.76 -0.12
CA ALA A 435 -4.64 -3.30 1.22
C ALA A 435 -4.17 -1.84 1.15
N GLY A 436 -4.60 -1.02 2.11
CA GLY A 436 -4.34 0.42 2.13
C GLY A 436 -5.19 1.25 1.17
N ALA A 437 -6.13 0.64 0.43
CA ALA A 437 -7.04 1.39 -0.43
C ALA A 437 -7.99 2.27 0.40
N LYS A 438 -8.27 3.48 -0.09
CA LYS A 438 -9.31 4.36 0.46
C LYS A 438 -10.66 3.77 0.12
N ILE A 439 -11.44 3.38 1.13
CA ILE A 439 -12.71 2.67 0.96
C ILE A 439 -13.94 3.50 1.28
N GLY A 440 -13.78 4.59 2.01
CA GLY A 440 -14.83 5.53 2.42
C GLY A 440 -14.28 6.65 3.27
N ARG A 441 -15.17 7.45 3.82
CA ARG A 441 -14.86 8.52 4.77
C ARG A 441 -15.61 8.32 6.07
N ILE A 442 -15.04 8.83 7.17
CA ILE A 442 -15.67 8.78 8.49
C ILE A 442 -16.95 9.63 8.49
N GLY A 443 -18.07 9.01 8.79
CA GLY A 443 -19.34 9.66 9.02
C GLY A 443 -19.58 9.97 10.50
N LYS A 444 -20.85 9.91 10.92
CA LYS A 444 -21.25 10.16 12.31
C LYS A 444 -22.14 9.03 12.81
N ALA A 445 -21.96 8.66 14.06
CA ALA A 445 -22.78 7.70 14.77
C ALA A 445 -23.15 8.20 16.17
N GLY A 446 -24.23 7.67 16.69
CA GLY A 446 -24.83 8.03 17.97
C GLY A 446 -26.07 8.90 17.83
N PRO A 447 -26.96 8.94 18.86
CA PRO A 447 -28.12 9.80 18.87
C PRO A 447 -27.72 11.28 18.80
N ALA A 448 -28.63 12.14 18.35
CA ALA A 448 -28.32 13.53 17.97
C ALA A 448 -27.46 14.30 18.99
N GLU A 449 -27.73 14.14 20.28
CA GLU A 449 -27.00 14.81 21.36
C GLU A 449 -25.62 14.21 21.67
N LEU A 450 -25.39 12.95 21.28
CA LEU A 450 -24.16 12.20 21.49
C LEU A 450 -23.47 11.83 20.18
N SER A 451 -23.93 12.38 19.06
CA SER A 451 -23.40 12.08 17.74
C SER A 451 -21.92 12.45 17.61
N ARG A 452 -21.11 11.51 17.19
CA ARG A 452 -19.65 11.65 17.03
C ARG A 452 -19.17 11.19 15.67
N ALA A 453 -18.07 11.79 15.22
CA ALA A 453 -17.36 11.30 14.05
C ALA A 453 -16.60 10.01 14.42
N GLN A 454 -17.11 8.90 13.94
CA GLN A 454 -16.56 7.57 14.18
C GLN A 454 -17.05 6.59 13.12
N ILE A 455 -16.35 5.49 12.97
CA ILE A 455 -16.80 4.31 12.22
C ILE A 455 -16.94 3.13 13.16
N HIS A 456 -17.87 2.23 12.87
CA HIS A 456 -17.90 0.90 13.46
C HIS A 456 -17.16 -0.06 12.56
N VAL A 457 -16.25 -0.86 13.11
CA VAL A 457 -15.43 -1.84 12.38
C VAL A 457 -15.62 -3.21 13.01
N GLU A 458 -15.95 -4.20 12.19
CA GLU A 458 -15.95 -5.61 12.58
C GLU A 458 -14.99 -6.43 11.73
N ILE A 459 -14.44 -7.47 12.34
CA ILE A 459 -13.78 -8.58 11.64
C ILE A 459 -14.41 -9.86 12.11
N PHE A 460 -14.95 -10.65 11.17
CA PHE A 460 -15.62 -11.91 11.49
C PHE A 460 -15.40 -12.98 10.44
N ALA A 461 -15.64 -14.23 10.77
CA ALA A 461 -15.52 -15.39 9.90
C ALA A 461 -16.70 -16.36 10.06
N ALA A 462 -17.08 -17.02 8.96
CA ALA A 462 -18.16 -18.03 8.96
C ALA A 462 -17.77 -19.34 9.67
N SER A 463 -16.47 -19.57 9.86
CA SER A 463 -15.94 -20.75 10.59
C SER A 463 -14.75 -20.32 11.45
N ASP A 464 -14.43 -21.10 12.48
CA ASP A 464 -13.23 -20.84 13.26
C ASP A 464 -11.98 -21.00 12.40
N GLN A 465 -11.32 -19.89 12.12
CA GLN A 465 -10.16 -19.86 11.25
C GLN A 465 -8.87 -20.28 11.97
N PHE A 466 -8.85 -20.26 13.29
CA PHE A 466 -7.62 -20.37 14.08
C PHE A 466 -7.64 -21.42 15.17
N ALA A 467 -8.68 -22.27 15.25
CA ALA A 467 -8.77 -23.37 16.24
C ALA A 467 -7.51 -24.26 16.24
N ASP A 468 -7.03 -24.63 15.05
CA ASP A 468 -5.87 -25.49 14.86
C ASP A 468 -4.61 -24.71 14.44
N TYR A 469 -4.59 -23.40 14.60
CA TYR A 469 -3.41 -22.61 14.21
C TYR A 469 -2.34 -22.70 15.29
N PRO A 470 -1.11 -23.16 14.98
CA PRO A 470 -0.06 -23.34 15.98
C PRO A 470 0.27 -22.03 16.72
N GLY A 471 0.15 -22.06 18.04
CA GLY A 471 0.42 -20.87 18.86
C GLY A 471 -0.68 -19.80 18.78
N SER A 472 -1.88 -20.15 18.31
CA SER A 472 -3.03 -19.25 18.28
C SER A 472 -3.34 -18.72 19.69
N PRO A 473 -3.42 -17.40 19.87
CA PRO A 473 -3.84 -16.81 21.12
C PRO A 473 -5.37 -16.66 21.23
N TRP A 474 -6.11 -17.00 20.16
CA TRP A 474 -7.54 -16.81 20.06
C TRP A 474 -8.31 -17.84 20.87
N ASP A 475 -9.22 -17.36 21.74
CA ASP A 475 -10.02 -18.16 22.66
C ASP A 475 -11.51 -17.87 22.45
N VAL A 476 -12.28 -18.90 22.08
CA VAL A 476 -13.67 -18.75 21.64
C VAL A 476 -14.64 -18.76 22.82
N ILE A 477 -15.50 -17.75 22.84
CA ILE A 477 -16.68 -17.67 23.71
C ILE A 477 -17.91 -17.95 22.86
N ASP A 478 -18.57 -19.11 23.12
CA ASP A 478 -19.81 -19.46 22.44
C ASP A 478 -21.00 -18.76 23.09
N GLY A 479 -21.53 -17.77 22.38
CA GLY A 479 -22.72 -17.03 22.74
C GLY A 479 -23.96 -17.37 21.91
N SER A 480 -23.85 -18.36 21.01
CA SER A 480 -24.94 -18.70 20.07
C SER A 480 -26.23 -19.10 20.79
N SER A 481 -26.13 -19.74 21.94
CA SER A 481 -27.29 -20.19 22.77
C SER A 481 -27.95 -19.03 23.53
N SER A 482 -27.24 -17.91 23.77
CA SER A 482 -27.79 -16.72 24.42
C SER A 482 -28.43 -15.74 23.42
N GLY A 483 -28.42 -16.08 22.14
CA GLY A 483 -29.03 -15.28 21.09
C GLY A 483 -28.34 -13.94 20.87
N ARG A 484 -29.10 -12.84 20.91
CA ARG A 484 -28.61 -11.49 20.66
C ARG A 484 -27.96 -10.80 21.87
N PHE A 485 -28.18 -11.32 23.06
CA PHE A 485 -27.70 -10.73 24.31
C PHE A 485 -26.49 -11.49 24.85
N CYS A 486 -25.56 -10.76 25.46
CA CYS A 486 -24.36 -11.34 26.06
C CYS A 486 -24.72 -12.35 27.14
N ASP A 487 -24.02 -13.46 27.14
CA ASP A 487 -24.14 -14.50 28.17
C ASP A 487 -23.49 -14.02 29.48
N ALA A 488 -24.32 -13.94 30.54
CA ALA A 488 -23.90 -13.46 31.85
C ALA A 488 -22.80 -14.31 32.49
N GLU A 489 -22.76 -15.63 32.21
CA GLU A 489 -21.74 -16.52 32.77
C GLU A 489 -20.42 -16.46 32.01
N LYS A 490 -20.47 -16.29 30.69
CA LYS A 490 -19.29 -16.40 29.82
C LYS A 490 -18.55 -15.08 29.61
N VAL A 491 -19.28 -13.98 29.47
CA VAL A 491 -18.70 -12.62 29.27
C VAL A 491 -18.96 -11.74 30.45
N ASN A 492 -20.20 -11.69 30.94
CA ASN A 492 -20.59 -10.82 32.04
C ASN A 492 -19.80 -11.12 33.30
N GLY A 493 -19.48 -12.40 33.54
CA GLY A 493 -18.63 -12.82 34.69
C GLY A 493 -17.24 -12.22 34.71
N LEU A 494 -16.72 -11.71 33.57
CA LEU A 494 -15.45 -11.01 33.49
C LEU A 494 -15.60 -9.51 33.84
N ILE A 495 -16.78 -8.93 33.54
CA ILE A 495 -17.05 -7.48 33.62
C ILE A 495 -17.98 -7.16 34.81
N ASP A 496 -18.93 -8.02 35.10
CA ASP A 496 -19.88 -7.93 36.20
C ASP A 496 -19.18 -8.14 37.53
N THR A 497 -18.66 -7.04 38.08
CA THR A 497 -17.87 -7.07 39.32
C THR A 497 -18.72 -7.27 40.56
N ASN A 498 -19.99 -6.90 40.52
CA ASN A 498 -20.92 -7.02 41.64
C ASN A 498 -21.76 -8.33 41.59
N LYS A 499 -21.68 -9.07 40.46
CA LYS A 499 -22.33 -10.37 40.22
C LYS A 499 -23.87 -10.31 40.31
N ASP A 500 -24.46 -9.17 39.88
CA ASP A 500 -25.91 -9.02 39.84
C ASP A 500 -26.53 -9.53 38.52
N GLY A 501 -25.69 -9.96 37.56
CA GLY A 501 -26.07 -10.46 36.26
C GLY A 501 -26.41 -9.37 35.26
N MET A 502 -26.04 -8.11 35.56
CA MET A 502 -26.29 -6.95 34.73
C MET A 502 -25.00 -6.17 34.49
N LEU A 503 -24.80 -5.69 33.28
CA LEU A 503 -23.62 -4.89 32.90
C LEU A 503 -23.98 -3.40 32.85
N LYS A 504 -23.88 -2.74 34.00
CA LYS A 504 -24.18 -1.32 34.10
C LYS A 504 -23.06 -0.46 33.56
N ARG A 505 -23.42 0.72 33.05
CA ARG A 505 -22.49 1.68 32.48
C ARG A 505 -21.25 1.98 33.36
N PRO A 506 -21.36 2.15 34.70
CA PRO A 506 -20.22 2.38 35.56
C PRO A 506 -19.22 1.19 35.57
N GLU A 507 -19.72 -0.05 35.53
CA GLU A 507 -18.90 -1.27 35.48
C GLU A 507 -18.16 -1.39 34.16
N LEU A 508 -18.88 -1.19 33.05
CA LEU A 508 -18.25 -1.13 31.72
C LEU A 508 -17.16 -0.06 31.65
N SER A 509 -17.47 1.16 32.10
CA SER A 509 -16.48 2.24 32.11
C SER A 509 -15.24 1.90 32.93
N ALA A 510 -15.43 1.32 34.12
CA ALA A 510 -14.31 0.93 34.99
C ALA A 510 -13.48 -0.18 34.35
N PHE A 511 -14.12 -1.19 33.76
CA PHE A 511 -13.46 -2.32 33.12
C PHE A 511 -12.65 -1.88 31.89
N TYR A 512 -13.27 -1.15 30.95
CA TYR A 512 -12.63 -0.75 29.70
C TYR A 512 -11.64 0.42 29.84
N SER A 513 -11.72 1.21 30.90
CA SER A 513 -10.69 2.21 31.20
C SER A 513 -9.51 1.64 32.02
N GLY A 514 -9.63 0.41 32.51
CA GLY A 514 -8.62 -0.30 33.27
C GLY A 514 -7.86 -1.35 32.45
N GLU A 515 -7.09 -2.21 33.16
CA GLU A 515 -6.34 -3.29 32.53
C GLU A 515 -7.22 -4.51 32.12
N GLY A 516 -8.46 -4.57 32.63
CA GLY A 516 -9.38 -5.71 32.38
C GLY A 516 -9.69 -5.93 30.88
N ALA A 517 -9.82 -4.86 30.13
CA ALA A 517 -10.08 -4.93 28.68
C ALA A 517 -9.03 -5.71 27.90
N GLN A 518 -7.76 -5.71 28.35
CA GLN A 518 -6.68 -6.47 27.70
C GLN A 518 -6.98 -7.98 27.64
N GLY A 519 -7.70 -8.51 28.64
CA GLY A 519 -8.14 -9.90 28.68
C GLY A 519 -9.14 -10.27 27.58
N LEU A 520 -9.79 -9.27 26.94
CA LEU A 520 -10.77 -9.48 25.87
C LEU A 520 -10.14 -9.36 24.47
N HIS A 521 -8.94 -8.83 24.31
CA HIS A 521 -8.36 -8.56 23.01
C HIS A 521 -8.21 -9.81 22.12
N TYR A 522 -7.97 -10.97 22.72
CA TYR A 522 -7.86 -12.27 22.02
C TYR A 522 -9.09 -13.17 22.20
N LYS A 523 -10.18 -12.66 22.76
CA LYS A 523 -11.43 -13.41 22.80
C LYS A 523 -12.13 -13.33 21.45
N VAL A 524 -12.67 -14.45 21.02
CA VAL A 524 -13.49 -14.59 19.83
C VAL A 524 -14.91 -14.91 20.29
N THR A 525 -15.90 -14.13 19.87
CA THR A 525 -17.27 -14.44 20.21
C THR A 525 -17.98 -15.14 19.05
N PHE A 526 -18.57 -16.28 19.31
CA PHE A 526 -19.39 -17.01 18.34
C PHE A 526 -20.86 -16.79 18.69
N ASN A 527 -21.49 -15.84 18.00
CA ASN A 527 -22.84 -15.36 18.30
C ASN A 527 -23.55 -14.85 17.04
N VAL A 528 -24.86 -14.61 17.18
CA VAL A 528 -25.68 -13.95 16.14
C VAL A 528 -25.22 -12.53 15.94
N SER A 529 -24.91 -12.13 14.69
CA SER A 529 -24.55 -10.77 14.33
C SER A 529 -25.71 -9.80 14.60
N GLU A 530 -25.41 -8.62 15.13
CA GLU A 530 -26.38 -7.55 15.38
C GLU A 530 -27.03 -6.99 14.09
N TRP A 531 -26.51 -7.29 12.93
CA TRP A 531 -26.96 -6.78 11.63
C TRP A 531 -27.99 -7.67 10.93
N THR A 532 -28.38 -8.79 11.53
CA THR A 532 -29.36 -9.72 10.97
C THR A 532 -30.79 -9.33 11.31
N ALA A 533 -31.71 -9.49 10.37
CA ALA A 533 -33.14 -9.33 10.63
C ALA A 533 -33.72 -10.48 11.46
N GLU A 534 -33.20 -11.69 11.26
CA GLU A 534 -33.60 -12.88 12.00
C GLU A 534 -32.48 -13.30 12.99
N PRO A 535 -32.79 -13.94 14.14
CA PRO A 535 -34.14 -14.15 14.68
C PRO A 535 -34.86 -12.86 15.07
N ASN A 536 -36.19 -12.93 15.23
CA ASN A 536 -37.10 -11.79 15.45
C ASN A 536 -36.63 -10.87 16.59
N TRP A 537 -36.28 -9.65 16.24
CA TRP A 537 -35.83 -8.62 17.17
C TRP A 537 -36.89 -8.24 18.20
N GLY A 538 -38.16 -8.25 17.81
CA GLY A 538 -39.29 -7.89 18.72
C GLY A 538 -39.44 -8.90 19.84
N GLU A 539 -39.18 -10.18 19.60
CA GLU A 539 -39.16 -11.20 20.64
C GLU A 539 -37.87 -11.14 21.46
N ALA A 540 -36.74 -10.93 20.79
CA ALA A 540 -35.45 -10.81 21.45
C ALA A 540 -35.43 -9.66 22.46
N LEU A 541 -35.91 -8.47 22.10
CA LEU A 541 -35.97 -7.30 23.01
C LEU A 541 -36.85 -7.49 24.24
N ARG A 542 -37.70 -8.50 24.27
CA ARG A 542 -38.56 -8.79 25.44
C ARG A 542 -37.96 -9.81 26.42
N GLN A 543 -36.87 -10.42 26.07
CA GLN A 543 -36.19 -11.40 26.91
C GLN A 543 -35.43 -10.78 28.10
N PRO A 544 -34.68 -9.66 27.93
CA PRO A 544 -33.96 -9.04 29.02
C PRO A 544 -34.93 -8.48 30.11
N LYS A 545 -34.49 -8.51 31.36
CA LYS A 545 -35.25 -8.06 32.50
C LYS A 545 -35.65 -6.57 32.41
N ASP A 546 -34.76 -5.75 31.86
CA ASP A 546 -34.93 -4.29 31.68
C ASP A 546 -35.89 -3.94 30.55
N PHE A 547 -36.17 -4.85 29.61
CA PHE A 547 -37.09 -4.58 28.49
C PHE A 547 -38.41 -5.34 28.53
N LYS A 548 -38.57 -6.33 29.43
CA LYS A 548 -39.75 -7.20 29.50
C LYS A 548 -41.05 -6.45 29.74
N ASP A 549 -40.99 -5.29 30.45
CA ASP A 549 -42.14 -4.48 30.83
C ASP A 549 -42.40 -3.31 29.86
N LEU A 550 -41.60 -3.20 28.77
CA LEU A 550 -41.86 -2.21 27.73
C LEU A 550 -43.19 -2.48 27.01
N LYS A 551 -43.93 -1.43 26.72
CA LYS A 551 -45.14 -1.54 25.90
C LYS A 551 -44.77 -1.98 24.48
N LYS A 552 -45.73 -2.60 23.82
CA LYS A 552 -45.54 -3.06 22.45
C LYS A 552 -45.17 -1.91 21.52
N GLU A 553 -45.83 -0.78 21.69
CA GLU A 553 -45.59 0.43 20.89
C GLU A 553 -44.18 1.00 21.08
N ASP A 554 -43.61 0.93 22.29
CA ASP A 554 -42.26 1.39 22.60
C ASP A 554 -41.21 0.48 21.92
N VAL A 555 -41.44 -0.84 21.95
CA VAL A 555 -40.57 -1.83 21.26
C VAL A 555 -40.63 -1.62 19.75
N GLU A 556 -41.79 -1.42 19.18
CA GLU A 556 -41.99 -1.17 17.75
C GLU A 556 -41.30 0.15 17.32
N ALA A 557 -41.36 1.18 18.13
CA ALA A 557 -40.67 2.45 17.89
C ALA A 557 -39.14 2.27 17.93
N MET A 558 -38.62 1.59 18.95
CA MET A 558 -37.18 1.26 19.04
C MET A 558 -36.71 0.49 17.82
N LEU A 559 -37.48 -0.51 17.39
CA LEU A 559 -37.15 -1.29 16.19
C LEU A 559 -37.10 -0.42 14.94
N ALA A 560 -38.14 0.37 14.71
CA ALA A 560 -38.29 1.19 13.52
C ALA A 560 -37.22 2.29 13.43
N GLU A 561 -36.87 2.92 14.53
CA GLU A 561 -36.02 4.10 14.56
C GLU A 561 -34.52 3.74 14.74
N GLN A 562 -34.21 2.76 15.56
CA GLN A 562 -32.82 2.52 16.00
C GLN A 562 -32.19 1.25 15.45
N ILE A 563 -32.97 0.20 15.20
CA ILE A 563 -32.44 -1.13 14.80
C ILE A 563 -32.63 -1.35 13.30
N THR A 564 -33.88 -1.35 12.82
CA THR A 564 -34.23 -1.70 11.44
C THR A 564 -33.42 -0.94 10.37
N PRO A 565 -33.15 0.37 10.51
CA PRO A 565 -32.34 1.08 9.54
C PRO A 565 -30.91 0.56 9.42
N GLY A 566 -30.38 -0.02 10.49
CA GLY A 566 -29.04 -0.60 10.53
C GLY A 566 -28.95 -1.97 9.83
N LEU A 567 -30.03 -2.74 9.81
CA LEU A 567 -30.02 -4.11 9.32
C LEU A 567 -29.69 -4.19 7.83
N TRP A 568 -28.82 -5.13 7.49
CA TRP A 568 -28.40 -5.34 6.10
C TRP A 568 -28.19 -6.83 5.77
N TRP A 569 -28.07 -7.69 6.76
CA TRP A 569 -27.82 -9.12 6.58
C TRP A 569 -29.13 -9.85 6.25
N THR A 570 -29.37 -10.00 4.96
CA THR A 570 -30.51 -10.73 4.39
C THR A 570 -30.04 -12.01 3.73
N ASP A 571 -30.94 -12.95 3.46
CA ASP A 571 -30.63 -14.21 2.71
C ASP A 571 -29.92 -13.93 1.39
N GLN A 572 -30.31 -12.86 0.69
CA GLN A 572 -29.70 -12.47 -0.57
C GLN A 572 -28.24 -12.04 -0.38
N VAL A 573 -27.96 -11.23 0.64
CA VAL A 573 -26.58 -10.81 0.97
C VAL A 573 -25.77 -12.00 1.46
N ALA A 574 -26.33 -12.80 2.34
CA ALA A 574 -25.67 -13.99 2.88
C ALA A 574 -25.26 -14.97 1.76
N THR A 575 -26.17 -15.28 0.85
CA THR A 575 -25.88 -16.14 -0.31
C THR A 575 -24.78 -15.56 -1.19
N HIS A 576 -24.86 -14.26 -1.53
CA HIS A 576 -23.89 -13.61 -2.39
C HIS A 576 -22.51 -13.52 -1.75
N ALA A 577 -22.46 -13.11 -0.48
CA ALA A 577 -21.23 -12.94 0.28
C ALA A 577 -20.65 -14.27 0.83
N ARG A 578 -21.39 -15.39 0.72
CA ARG A 578 -21.05 -16.71 1.31
C ARG A 578 -21.03 -16.68 2.83
N LEU A 579 -21.98 -16.00 3.42
CA LEU A 579 -22.18 -15.90 4.86
C LEU A 579 -23.25 -16.90 5.33
N PRO A 580 -23.23 -17.33 6.61
CA PRO A 580 -24.28 -18.12 7.20
C PRO A 580 -25.62 -17.37 7.16
N PRO A 581 -26.73 -18.00 6.72
CA PRO A 581 -28.03 -17.33 6.64
C PRO A 581 -28.60 -16.98 8.03
N ASP A 582 -28.26 -17.76 9.06
CA ASP A 582 -28.66 -17.52 10.46
C ASP A 582 -27.84 -16.37 11.13
N GLY A 583 -26.82 -15.86 10.45
CA GLY A 583 -25.97 -14.79 10.93
C GLY A 583 -25.08 -15.12 12.11
N VAL A 584 -24.93 -16.42 12.47
CA VAL A 584 -24.02 -16.85 13.54
C VAL A 584 -22.60 -16.96 13.02
N VAL A 585 -21.70 -16.14 13.53
CA VAL A 585 -20.31 -16.05 13.05
C VAL A 585 -19.33 -15.83 14.21
N TYR A 586 -18.06 -16.04 13.90
CA TYR A 586 -16.93 -15.82 14.81
C TYR A 586 -16.46 -14.37 14.67
N HIS A 587 -16.66 -13.56 15.69
CA HIS A 587 -16.21 -12.17 15.73
C HIS A 587 -14.88 -12.04 16.46
N TYR A 588 -13.95 -11.33 15.86
CA TYR A 588 -12.61 -11.05 16.38
C TYR A 588 -12.48 -9.57 16.73
N HIS A 589 -11.74 -9.25 17.80
CA HIS A 589 -11.44 -7.85 18.10
C HIS A 589 -10.65 -7.20 16.94
N PRO A 590 -11.21 -6.22 16.20
CA PRO A 590 -10.65 -5.79 14.92
C PRO A 590 -9.23 -5.24 15.00
N VAL A 591 -8.93 -4.44 16.02
CA VAL A 591 -7.59 -3.86 16.20
C VAL A 591 -6.56 -4.95 16.50
N THR A 592 -6.91 -5.90 17.38
CA THR A 592 -6.05 -7.04 17.70
C THR A 592 -5.81 -7.92 16.48
N PHE A 593 -6.88 -8.19 15.72
CA PHE A 593 -6.79 -9.03 14.53
C PHE A 593 -5.83 -8.46 13.50
N VAL A 594 -5.94 -7.17 13.16
CA VAL A 594 -5.03 -6.52 12.21
C VAL A 594 -3.58 -6.60 12.70
N SER A 595 -3.33 -6.27 13.97
CA SER A 595 -1.99 -6.31 14.55
C SER A 595 -1.39 -7.71 14.58
N TRP A 596 -2.15 -8.69 15.06
CA TRP A 596 -1.71 -10.08 15.14
C TRP A 596 -1.52 -10.71 13.77
N PHE A 597 -2.46 -10.51 12.85
CA PHE A 597 -2.38 -11.07 11.50
C PHE A 597 -1.14 -10.56 10.76
N ASN A 598 -0.84 -9.26 10.91
CA ASN A 598 0.37 -8.68 10.35
C ASN A 598 1.64 -9.31 10.92
N GLN A 599 1.70 -9.53 12.23
CA GLN A 599 2.82 -10.23 12.86
C GLN A 599 3.00 -11.64 12.26
N GLN A 600 1.90 -12.39 12.08
CA GLN A 600 1.94 -13.72 11.48
C GLN A 600 2.44 -13.71 10.03
N LEU A 601 2.06 -12.69 9.23
CA LEU A 601 2.59 -12.52 7.87
C LEU A 601 4.10 -12.30 7.87
N VAL A 602 4.61 -11.46 8.76
CA VAL A 602 6.06 -11.17 8.89
C VAL A 602 6.83 -12.42 9.32
N GLU A 603 6.34 -13.14 10.33
CA GLU A 603 6.95 -14.37 10.83
C GLU A 603 6.97 -15.48 9.77
N SER A 604 5.86 -15.68 9.05
CA SER A 604 5.77 -16.65 7.95
C SER A 604 6.73 -16.33 6.81
N ALA A 605 6.90 -15.06 6.46
CA ALA A 605 7.85 -14.61 5.45
C ALA A 605 9.31 -14.85 5.89
N ALA A 606 9.63 -14.62 7.17
CA ALA A 606 10.95 -14.87 7.72
C ALA A 606 11.32 -16.36 7.71
N LEU A 607 10.38 -17.24 8.07
CA LEU A 607 10.56 -18.70 8.04
C LEU A 607 10.76 -19.22 6.61
N ALA A 608 10.02 -18.69 5.63
CA ALA A 608 10.19 -19.04 4.23
C ALA A 608 11.59 -18.65 3.70
N LYS A 609 12.11 -17.50 4.11
CA LYS A 609 13.48 -17.08 3.79
C LYS A 609 14.53 -18.01 4.40
N GLN A 610 14.38 -18.43 5.66
CA GLN A 610 15.31 -19.35 6.33
C GLN A 610 15.34 -20.72 5.66
N ASN A 611 14.19 -21.26 5.26
CA ASN A 611 14.08 -22.53 4.57
C ASN A 611 14.71 -22.49 3.18
N ASN A 612 14.56 -21.40 2.43
CA ASN A 612 15.18 -21.22 1.12
C ASN A 612 16.72 -21.07 1.23
N VAL A 613 17.23 -20.42 2.27
CA VAL A 613 18.68 -20.34 2.53
C VAL A 613 19.23 -21.71 2.95
N GLY A 614 18.45 -22.53 3.67
CA GLY A 614 18.80 -23.89 4.03
C GLY A 614 18.91 -24.82 2.81
N VAL A 615 17.98 -24.68 1.84
CA VAL A 615 18.01 -25.46 0.58
C VAL A 615 19.19 -25.05 -0.30
N ALA A 616 19.45 -23.76 -0.45
CA ALA A 616 20.63 -23.28 -1.20
C ALA A 616 21.97 -23.76 -0.61
N LYS A 617 22.09 -23.77 0.73
CA LYS A 617 23.29 -24.35 1.40
C LYS A 617 23.39 -25.86 1.30
N ALA A 618 22.27 -26.58 1.15
CA ALA A 618 22.27 -28.04 0.98
C ALA A 618 22.57 -28.44 -0.48
N GLU A 619 22.24 -27.62 -1.45
CA GLU A 619 22.60 -27.83 -2.86
C GLU A 619 24.08 -27.47 -3.15
N ASP A 620 24.63 -26.45 -2.51
CA ASP A 620 26.05 -26.09 -2.59
C ASP A 620 26.97 -27.14 -1.91
N ALA A 621 26.44 -28.02 -1.07
CA ALA A 621 27.20 -29.09 -0.42
C ALA A 621 27.30 -30.37 -1.27
N ARG A 622 26.71 -30.43 -2.46
CA ARG A 622 26.86 -31.55 -3.41
C ARG A 622 27.88 -31.22 -4.47
N GLU A 623 29.09 -31.76 -4.23
CA GLU A 623 30.19 -32.04 -5.19
C GLU A 623 30.76 -30.84 -5.95
N VAL A 624 31.77 -30.22 -5.35
CA VAL A 624 32.86 -29.58 -6.08
C VAL A 624 33.83 -30.66 -6.52
N PRO A 625 34.10 -30.89 -7.82
CA PRO A 625 35.18 -31.76 -8.26
C PRO A 625 36.53 -31.20 -7.79
N LYS A 626 37.25 -31.99 -7.00
CA LYS A 626 38.66 -31.70 -6.66
C LYS A 626 39.51 -31.70 -7.94
N GLY A 627 40.10 -30.56 -8.22
CA GLY A 627 41.21 -30.47 -9.15
C GLY A 627 41.23 -29.19 -9.97
N ILE A 628 41.87 -28.18 -9.39
CA ILE A 628 42.90 -27.32 -10.01
C ILE A 628 43.32 -26.35 -8.89
N THR A 629 44.47 -26.65 -8.30
CA THR A 629 45.23 -25.67 -7.54
C THR A 629 45.91 -24.74 -8.54
N ASP A 630 45.60 -23.46 -8.53
CA ASP A 630 46.49 -22.44 -9.02
C ASP A 630 46.67 -21.36 -7.93
N ASP A 631 47.91 -21.41 -7.46
CA ASP A 631 48.48 -20.55 -6.45
C ASP A 631 48.89 -19.25 -7.17
N ARG A 632 48.10 -18.18 -7.03
CA ARG A 632 48.60 -16.81 -7.23
C ARG A 632 47.72 -15.84 -6.48
N GLY A 633 48.26 -15.36 -5.36
CA GLY A 633 47.81 -14.15 -4.71
C GLY A 633 47.93 -12.96 -5.67
N GLY A 634 46.88 -12.20 -5.81
CA GLY A 634 46.86 -10.99 -6.61
C GLY A 634 45.49 -10.38 -6.62
N GLU A 635 45.39 -9.14 -6.18
CA GLU A 635 44.24 -8.30 -6.28
C GLU A 635 43.58 -8.41 -7.67
N GLY A 636 42.45 -9.13 -7.75
CA GLY A 636 41.77 -9.40 -9.01
C GLY A 636 40.87 -8.27 -9.44
N MET A 637 41.40 -7.21 -10.04
CA MET A 637 40.70 -6.45 -11.05
C MET A 637 40.35 -7.43 -12.19
N LEU A 638 39.10 -7.70 -12.43
CA LEU A 638 38.65 -8.41 -13.63
C LEU A 638 39.03 -7.59 -14.87
N SER A 639 40.14 -7.98 -15.49
CA SER A 639 40.52 -7.52 -16.83
C SER A 639 39.60 -8.21 -17.84
N VAL A 640 38.75 -7.47 -18.48
CA VAL A 640 38.04 -7.89 -19.68
C VAL A 640 38.98 -7.67 -20.85
N SER A 641 39.32 -8.75 -21.57
CA SER A 641 40.13 -8.70 -22.79
C SER A 641 39.41 -7.93 -23.89
N ASP A 642 40.14 -7.06 -24.51
CA ASP A 642 39.81 -6.16 -25.59
C ASP A 642 39.19 -6.81 -26.80
N THR A 643 38.00 -6.26 -27.23
CA THR A 643 37.76 -5.90 -28.64
C THR A 643 36.46 -5.13 -28.87
N GLU A 644 35.71 -4.74 -27.84
CA GLU A 644 34.70 -3.68 -27.96
C GLU A 644 34.81 -2.85 -26.72
N GLU A 645 35.12 -1.54 -26.86
CA GLU A 645 35.15 -0.59 -25.76
C GLU A 645 33.80 -0.62 -25.06
N ASP A 646 33.77 -1.30 -23.92
CA ASP A 646 32.62 -1.23 -23.01
C ASP A 646 32.49 0.21 -22.51
N PRO A 647 31.38 0.94 -22.84
CA PRO A 647 31.22 2.32 -22.41
C PRO A 647 31.21 2.48 -20.88
N CYS A 648 31.02 1.37 -20.11
CA CYS A 648 31.23 1.37 -18.68
C CYS A 648 32.71 1.45 -18.28
N ASN A 649 33.63 1.14 -19.18
CA ASN A 649 35.07 1.28 -19.00
C ASN A 649 35.66 2.53 -19.70
N ALA A 650 34.87 3.27 -20.47
CA ALA A 650 35.29 4.61 -20.85
C ALA A 650 35.52 5.37 -19.53
N LYS A 651 36.74 5.83 -19.30
CA LYS A 651 37.17 6.58 -18.14
C LYS A 651 36.32 7.86 -18.01
N LEU A 652 35.09 7.68 -17.56
CA LEU A 652 34.34 8.78 -16.97
C LEU A 652 35.13 9.16 -15.71
N THR A 653 35.69 10.34 -15.69
CA THR A 653 36.37 10.84 -14.50
C THR A 653 35.36 10.89 -13.38
N LEU A 654 35.80 10.75 -12.14
CA LEU A 654 34.92 10.91 -10.94
C LEU A 654 34.10 12.20 -11.04
N LYS A 655 34.64 13.20 -11.70
CA LYS A 655 34.00 14.49 -11.99
C LYS A 655 32.82 14.36 -12.97
N GLU A 656 32.93 13.56 -14.02
CA GLU A 656 31.83 13.30 -14.96
C GLU A 656 30.73 12.41 -14.38
N LEU A 657 31.07 11.53 -13.43
CA LEU A 657 30.10 10.74 -12.66
C LEU A 657 29.36 11.61 -11.63
N VAL A 658 30.04 12.57 -11.04
CA VAL A 658 29.51 13.48 -10.02
C VAL A 658 28.68 14.60 -10.64
N GLU A 659 29.17 15.18 -11.76
CA GLU A 659 28.44 16.24 -12.50
C GLU A 659 27.23 15.67 -13.26
N GLY A 660 27.12 14.36 -13.33
CA GLY A 660 26.08 13.65 -14.08
C GLY A 660 24.63 13.99 -13.68
N PHE A 661 24.35 14.53 -12.50
CA PHE A 661 22.98 14.84 -12.06
C PHE A 661 22.82 16.12 -11.22
N ASP A 662 23.78 17.01 -11.22
CA ASP A 662 23.45 18.38 -10.91
C ASP A 662 22.57 18.88 -12.05
N ALA A 663 21.28 19.08 -11.73
CA ALA A 663 20.31 19.53 -12.72
C ALA A 663 20.92 20.66 -13.53
N PRO A 664 21.05 20.55 -14.86
CA PRO A 664 21.44 21.70 -15.65
C PRO A 664 20.45 22.81 -15.33
N GLU A 665 20.93 23.97 -15.04
CA GLU A 665 20.09 25.14 -15.12
C GLU A 665 19.42 25.08 -16.49
N CYS A 666 18.11 24.83 -16.51
CA CYS A 666 17.32 25.04 -17.70
C CYS A 666 17.32 26.54 -17.93
N THR A 667 18.43 27.06 -18.41
CA THR A 667 18.51 28.39 -18.95
C THR A 667 17.68 28.37 -20.22
N VAL A 668 16.45 28.79 -20.07
CA VAL A 668 15.67 29.30 -21.20
C VAL A 668 16.47 30.48 -21.72
N SER A 669 17.27 30.27 -22.76
CA SER A 669 17.81 31.38 -23.54
C SER A 669 16.59 32.09 -24.12
N LYS A 670 16.51 33.38 -23.80
CA LYS A 670 15.54 34.32 -24.34
C LYS A 670 15.52 34.30 -25.88
#